data_89e2ce81f75231c0d475a5fcef3e4aff
#
_entry.id   89e2ce81f75231c0d475a5fcef3e4aff
#
_cell.length_a   1.000
_cell.length_b   1.000
_cell.length_c   1.000
_cell.angle_alpha   90.00
_cell.angle_beta   90.00
_cell.angle_gamma   90.00
#
_symmetry.space_group_name_H-M   'P 1'
#
loop_
_entity.id
_entity.type
_entity.pdbx_description
1 polymer ?
#
loop_
_entity_poly.entity_id
_entity_poly.type
_entity_poly.pdbx_seq_one_letter_code
_entity_poly.pdbx_strand_id
1 'polypeptide(L)'
;MIARLLQQLVALGVRRPFAVLGLCLALVAGAAVFAAGHFAMTTDTAALISPKIAWRQNEKAVETAFPQLSDVLLVIVDGKTPELAEAATAKLSAALAADTTHFRRVQRPDGGAYFDREGLLFGSTAEVQASTKALIGAQPLLGPLASDPSLRGIAAAFSTMLTGVERGDVPLSRIARPMRTMAAALDASAAGKPAYFSWQELFAEPGSGATPPRRRLILAQPKLDYGALQPGEDAVAAIVAQASKLGLDPAHGVSVRTTGEVPLADEEFATLEENIGFVGLVMAAAMLLTLWFATRSVKIVAGIVVTIVAGLVVTTALGLLAVGALNLISVAFIPLFVGLGVDFGIQISVRFNAERLDGADTGAALQRAATALGAPLALAAGAVFLGFGAFLPTDYIGIAELGIIAGLGMVVALVASVTLLPAMLMLLKPGAPRREVGFSAAAPLDRWLHTHRKTALWAFAASMAGSIALLPFVQFDFNPLHLRAKDGPAMVALTDLMRDPLRTPNTINVLAPNADAAKALAAKLRILPEVAEAVSVDGFVPEDQPAKLAVVQDAALLLDAAVNPFDVTPPPSDAESVTALMKVAGELRASATAHPGAAAADARRLATAFDRLARAAPAERTKASALLVTPLGTMLDQIRATLQAEPVTRATLPPEIAGDWVSKDGRALVQVFPKGNSNDNAVLRRFTKAVRAVAPTASGLPVATQEAAGTVAWAFVEAGILALVLVSGLLFVVLRDAKEVAFTLAPVVLSGFLTLGSCVLIGQPINFANIIAFPLLFGVGVAFHIYFVMAWRDGATDLLQSSLARAVLFSALATGSAFGSLWLSHHPGTASMGKILMISLAWTLVCALIFEPALLGPPRAKKA
;
A
#
# COMPACT_ATOMS: atom_id res chain seq x y z
N MET A 1 17.80 23.77 -39.30
CA MET A 1 16.77 24.77 -38.92
C MET A 1 16.74 24.96 -37.41
N ILE A 2 16.56 23.94 -36.61
CA ILE A 2 16.42 24.03 -35.11
C ILE A 2 17.68 24.57 -34.46
N ALA A 3 18.88 24.10 -34.84
CA ALA A 3 20.12 24.61 -34.28
C ALA A 3 20.31 26.12 -34.52
N ARG A 4 19.90 26.65 -35.69
CA ARG A 4 19.91 28.09 -35.95
C ARG A 4 18.93 28.87 -35.08
N LEU A 5 17.73 28.27 -34.80
CA LEU A 5 16.77 28.86 -33.90
C LEU A 5 17.34 28.97 -32.47
N LEU A 6 17.98 27.90 -31.97
CA LEU A 6 18.63 27.93 -30.65
C LEU A 6 19.71 28.96 -30.54
N GLN A 7 20.55 29.09 -31.59
CA GLN A 7 21.58 30.18 -31.67
C GLN A 7 20.94 31.55 -31.63
N GLN A 8 19.80 31.76 -32.31
CA GLN A 8 19.08 33.04 -32.29
C GLN A 8 18.49 33.34 -30.91
N LEU A 9 17.97 32.30 -30.20
CA LEU A 9 17.46 32.46 -28.85
C LEU A 9 18.56 32.84 -27.85
N VAL A 10 19.72 32.19 -27.93
CA VAL A 10 20.91 32.59 -27.13
C VAL A 10 21.36 34.01 -27.47
N ALA A 11 21.42 34.37 -28.77
CA ALA A 11 21.76 35.72 -29.17
C ALA A 11 20.75 36.77 -28.65
N LEU A 12 19.49 36.46 -28.56
CA LEU A 12 18.48 37.31 -27.93
C LEU A 12 18.74 37.49 -26.42
N GLY A 13 19.06 36.40 -25.70
CA GLY A 13 19.42 36.43 -24.28
C GLY A 13 20.68 37.28 -24.01
N VAL A 14 21.66 37.21 -24.91
CA VAL A 14 22.89 38.00 -24.84
C VAL A 14 22.63 39.46 -25.14
N ARG A 15 21.88 39.79 -26.19
CA ARG A 15 21.66 41.18 -26.65
C ARG A 15 20.63 41.94 -25.78
N ARG A 16 19.60 41.26 -25.26
CA ARG A 16 18.52 41.91 -24.50
C ARG A 16 18.21 41.15 -23.19
N PRO A 17 19.18 41.00 -22.26
CA PRO A 17 19.03 40.16 -21.08
C PRO A 17 17.91 40.60 -20.17
N PHE A 18 17.67 41.88 -19.97
CA PHE A 18 16.55 42.39 -19.13
C PHE A 18 15.17 42.10 -19.75
N ALA A 19 15.05 42.20 -21.08
CA ALA A 19 13.79 41.91 -21.74
C ALA A 19 13.44 40.41 -21.63
N VAL A 20 14.43 39.54 -21.83
CA VAL A 20 14.24 38.09 -21.66
C VAL A 20 13.89 37.74 -20.21
N LEU A 21 14.62 38.34 -19.24
CA LEU A 21 14.32 38.12 -17.83
C LEU A 21 12.92 38.58 -17.45
N GLY A 22 12.51 39.76 -17.92
CA GLY A 22 11.14 40.29 -17.67
C GLY A 22 10.06 39.41 -18.27
N LEU A 23 10.29 38.92 -19.50
CA LEU A 23 9.34 37.99 -20.15
C LEU A 23 9.26 36.65 -19.41
N CYS A 24 10.40 36.07 -19.04
CA CYS A 24 10.47 34.83 -18.29
C CYS A 24 9.80 34.99 -16.91
N LEU A 25 10.04 36.13 -16.22
CA LEU A 25 9.42 36.40 -14.93
C LEU A 25 7.89 36.50 -15.06
N ALA A 26 7.38 37.17 -16.09
CA ALA A 26 5.95 37.28 -16.36
C ALA A 26 5.31 35.90 -16.66
N LEU A 27 5.98 35.07 -17.46
CA LEU A 27 5.55 33.71 -17.76
C LEU A 27 5.55 32.82 -16.51
N VAL A 28 6.59 32.90 -15.69
CA VAL A 28 6.68 32.12 -14.44
C VAL A 28 5.61 32.59 -13.44
N ALA A 29 5.40 33.91 -13.32
CA ALA A 29 4.34 34.42 -12.45
C ALA A 29 2.95 33.99 -12.91
N GLY A 30 2.66 34.08 -14.21
CA GLY A 30 1.39 33.59 -14.77
C GLY A 30 1.22 32.08 -14.58
N ALA A 31 2.26 31.30 -14.81
CA ALA A 31 2.27 29.85 -14.58
C ALA A 31 2.09 29.50 -13.10
N ALA A 32 2.72 30.24 -12.19
CA ALA A 32 2.57 30.04 -10.75
C ALA A 32 1.15 30.32 -10.28
N VAL A 33 0.55 31.42 -10.74
CA VAL A 33 -0.86 31.76 -10.42
C VAL A 33 -1.80 30.71 -10.98
N PHE A 34 -1.57 30.25 -12.21
CA PHE A 34 -2.40 29.20 -12.82
C PHE A 34 -2.25 27.88 -12.02
N ALA A 35 -1.01 27.46 -11.75
CA ALA A 35 -0.76 26.24 -11.01
C ALA A 35 -1.37 26.28 -9.59
N ALA A 36 -1.23 27.40 -8.88
CA ALA A 36 -1.82 27.56 -7.54
C ALA A 36 -3.35 27.52 -7.54
N GLY A 37 -3.99 28.04 -8.59
CA GLY A 37 -5.45 28.03 -8.70
C GLY A 37 -6.06 26.74 -9.26
N HIS A 38 -5.25 25.88 -9.91
CA HIS A 38 -5.71 24.65 -10.58
C HIS A 38 -4.94 23.40 -10.10
N PHE A 39 -4.16 23.51 -9.02
CA PHE A 39 -3.44 22.36 -8.51
C PHE A 39 -4.44 21.31 -8.04
N ALA A 40 -4.45 20.20 -8.73
CA ALA A 40 -5.27 19.05 -8.39
C ALA A 40 -4.39 17.81 -8.43
N MET A 41 -4.56 16.95 -7.45
CA MET A 41 -3.90 15.66 -7.38
C MET A 41 -4.96 14.59 -7.16
N THR A 42 -4.81 13.45 -7.80
CA THR A 42 -5.69 12.30 -7.58
C THR A 42 -4.89 11.13 -7.01
N THR A 43 -5.44 10.53 -5.98
CA THR A 43 -4.92 9.33 -5.34
C THR A 43 -5.62 8.06 -5.81
N ASP A 44 -6.53 8.18 -6.78
CA ASP A 44 -7.21 7.05 -7.40
C ASP A 44 -6.23 6.21 -8.25
N THR A 45 -5.74 5.13 -7.67
CA THR A 45 -4.83 4.20 -8.35
C THR A 45 -5.52 3.37 -9.43
N ALA A 46 -6.83 3.21 -9.36
CA ALA A 46 -7.61 2.49 -10.34
C ALA A 46 -7.70 3.23 -11.69
N ALA A 47 -7.63 4.57 -11.64
CA ALA A 47 -7.61 5.42 -12.83
C ALA A 47 -6.28 5.36 -13.61
N LEU A 48 -5.22 4.78 -13.04
CA LEU A 48 -3.93 4.66 -13.72
C LEU A 48 -3.92 3.69 -14.91
N ILE A 49 -4.93 2.82 -15.01
CA ILE A 49 -5.03 1.81 -16.06
C ILE A 49 -6.28 2.06 -16.90
N SER A 50 -6.17 1.85 -18.20
CA SER A 50 -7.25 2.08 -19.17
C SER A 50 -8.52 1.32 -18.79
N PRO A 51 -9.68 1.98 -18.67
CA PRO A 51 -10.94 1.32 -18.38
C PRO A 51 -11.47 0.48 -19.55
N LYS A 52 -10.82 0.52 -20.72
CA LYS A 52 -11.25 -0.17 -21.95
C LYS A 52 -10.83 -1.63 -22.00
N ILE A 53 -9.85 -2.04 -21.19
CA ILE A 53 -9.35 -3.42 -21.17
C ILE A 53 -10.33 -4.37 -20.48
N ALA A 54 -10.40 -5.61 -20.99
CA ALA A 54 -11.45 -6.56 -20.62
C ALA A 54 -11.50 -6.86 -19.11
N TRP A 55 -10.36 -7.07 -18.48
CA TRP A 55 -10.34 -7.38 -17.03
C TRP A 55 -10.81 -6.18 -16.18
N ARG A 56 -10.48 -4.95 -16.60
CA ARG A 56 -10.96 -3.73 -15.90
C ARG A 56 -12.46 -3.53 -16.08
N GLN A 57 -13.00 -3.92 -17.23
CA GLN A 57 -14.46 -3.91 -17.45
C GLN A 57 -15.17 -4.93 -16.54
N ASN A 58 -14.60 -6.12 -16.36
CA ASN A 58 -15.14 -7.11 -15.42
C ASN A 58 -15.12 -6.61 -13.98
N GLU A 59 -14.00 -5.98 -13.57
CA GLU A 59 -13.87 -5.37 -12.25
C GLU A 59 -14.91 -4.28 -12.05
N LYS A 60 -15.04 -3.36 -12.99
CA LYS A 60 -16.05 -2.29 -12.95
C LYS A 60 -17.49 -2.84 -12.94
N ALA A 61 -17.74 -3.97 -13.59
CA ALA A 61 -19.03 -4.62 -13.55
C ALA A 61 -19.36 -5.13 -12.13
N VAL A 62 -18.37 -5.65 -11.40
CA VAL A 62 -18.52 -6.04 -9.99
C VAL A 62 -18.69 -4.82 -9.10
N GLU A 63 -17.85 -3.79 -9.24
CA GLU A 63 -17.93 -2.53 -8.49
C GLU A 63 -19.29 -1.84 -8.67
N THR A 64 -19.83 -1.85 -9.90
CA THR A 64 -21.14 -1.25 -10.20
C THR A 64 -22.28 -2.06 -9.60
N ALA A 65 -22.18 -3.41 -9.62
CA ALA A 65 -23.20 -4.27 -9.05
C ALA A 65 -23.16 -4.27 -7.52
N PHE A 66 -21.97 -4.14 -6.94
CA PHE A 66 -21.71 -4.21 -5.50
C PHE A 66 -20.79 -3.07 -5.04
N PRO A 67 -21.26 -1.81 -5.05
CA PRO A 67 -20.45 -0.65 -4.70
C PRO A 67 -19.98 -0.67 -3.22
N GLN A 68 -20.61 -1.47 -2.39
CA GLN A 68 -20.23 -1.67 -0.98
C GLN A 68 -18.95 -2.48 -0.79
N LEU A 69 -18.41 -3.10 -1.84
CA LEU A 69 -17.13 -3.82 -1.80
C LEU A 69 -15.92 -2.93 -2.07
N SER A 70 -16.16 -1.70 -2.52
CA SER A 70 -15.11 -0.71 -2.80
C SER A 70 -14.93 0.26 -1.64
N ASP A 71 -13.75 0.83 -1.51
CA ASP A 71 -13.42 1.82 -0.47
C ASP A 71 -13.65 1.30 0.96
N VAL A 72 -13.34 0.03 1.21
CA VAL A 72 -13.64 -0.59 2.49
C VAL A 72 -12.57 -0.30 3.53
N LEU A 73 -13.03 0.15 4.70
CA LEU A 73 -12.26 0.27 5.92
C LEU A 73 -12.73 -0.85 6.88
N LEU A 74 -11.78 -1.66 7.34
CA LEU A 74 -12.04 -2.75 8.27
C LEU A 74 -11.56 -2.35 9.67
N VAL A 75 -12.45 -2.37 10.64
CA VAL A 75 -12.13 -2.18 12.05
C VAL A 75 -12.07 -3.55 12.73
N ILE A 76 -10.93 -3.83 13.34
CA ILE A 76 -10.68 -5.04 14.11
C ILE A 76 -10.83 -4.69 15.58
N VAL A 77 -11.76 -5.35 16.25
CA VAL A 77 -12.01 -5.20 17.69
C VAL A 77 -11.59 -6.49 18.39
N ASP A 78 -10.48 -6.45 19.11
CA ASP A 78 -9.98 -7.57 19.91
C ASP A 78 -10.35 -7.34 21.39
N GLY A 79 -11.04 -8.29 22.01
CA GLY A 79 -11.37 -8.27 23.44
C GLY A 79 -10.57 -9.32 24.22
N LYS A 80 -10.31 -9.05 25.49
CA LYS A 80 -9.73 -10.06 26.39
C LYS A 80 -10.67 -11.22 26.65
N THR A 81 -11.99 -11.02 26.47
CA THR A 81 -13.02 -12.05 26.47
C THR A 81 -13.94 -11.89 25.27
N PRO A 82 -14.64 -12.96 24.83
CA PRO A 82 -15.61 -12.90 23.74
C PRO A 82 -16.72 -11.89 24.00
N GLU A 83 -17.25 -11.84 25.22
CA GLU A 83 -18.33 -10.92 25.60
C GLU A 83 -17.86 -9.47 25.53
N LEU A 84 -16.61 -9.21 25.91
CA LEU A 84 -16.03 -7.88 25.83
C LEU A 84 -15.85 -7.44 24.37
N ALA A 85 -15.36 -8.35 23.51
CA ALA A 85 -15.23 -8.09 22.08
C ALA A 85 -16.61 -7.80 21.46
N GLU A 86 -17.62 -8.59 21.80
CA GLU A 86 -19.00 -8.43 21.30
C GLU A 86 -19.62 -7.10 21.74
N ALA A 87 -19.58 -6.80 23.04
CA ALA A 87 -20.15 -5.57 23.58
C ALA A 87 -19.44 -4.32 23.06
N ALA A 88 -18.12 -4.36 22.94
CA ALA A 88 -17.31 -3.26 22.37
C ALA A 88 -17.66 -3.03 20.89
N THR A 89 -17.76 -4.11 20.11
CA THR A 89 -18.10 -4.04 18.68
C THR A 89 -19.51 -3.53 18.46
N ALA A 90 -20.48 -3.99 19.24
CA ALA A 90 -21.85 -3.50 19.15
C ALA A 90 -21.95 -1.99 19.44
N LYS A 91 -21.29 -1.51 20.51
CA LYS A 91 -21.27 -0.08 20.84
C LYS A 91 -20.56 0.76 19.78
N LEU A 92 -19.40 0.30 19.31
CA LEU A 92 -18.63 1.04 18.33
C LEU A 92 -19.35 1.06 16.99
N SER A 93 -19.88 -0.06 16.52
CA SER A 93 -20.61 -0.11 15.24
C SER A 93 -21.85 0.78 15.25
N ALA A 94 -22.60 0.83 16.37
CA ALA A 94 -23.74 1.72 16.52
C ALA A 94 -23.32 3.21 16.49
N ALA A 95 -22.22 3.55 17.17
CA ALA A 95 -21.70 4.93 17.17
C ALA A 95 -21.21 5.36 15.78
N LEU A 96 -20.54 4.46 15.05
CA LEU A 96 -20.09 4.74 13.69
C LEU A 96 -21.24 4.81 12.69
N ALA A 97 -22.27 3.96 12.84
CA ALA A 97 -23.46 3.99 12.00
C ALA A 97 -24.27 5.31 12.16
N ALA A 98 -24.24 5.90 13.35
CA ALA A 98 -24.86 7.18 13.65
C ALA A 98 -24.05 8.36 13.06
N ASP A 99 -22.78 8.17 12.74
CA ASP A 99 -21.90 9.20 12.15
C ASP A 99 -22.02 9.22 10.63
N THR A 100 -23.10 9.80 10.14
CA THR A 100 -23.35 9.96 8.70
C THR A 100 -22.46 11.04 8.04
N THR A 101 -21.64 11.76 8.80
CA THR A 101 -20.67 12.72 8.26
C THR A 101 -19.50 12.00 7.63
N HIS A 102 -18.92 11.03 8.33
CA HIS A 102 -17.71 10.32 7.90
C HIS A 102 -18.00 8.99 7.20
N PHE A 103 -19.15 8.35 7.47
CA PHE A 103 -19.46 7.03 6.94
C PHE A 103 -20.71 7.02 6.07
N ARG A 104 -20.66 6.24 4.97
CA ARG A 104 -21.83 5.95 4.11
C ARG A 104 -22.58 4.72 4.61
N ARG A 105 -21.83 3.72 5.11
CA ARG A 105 -22.32 2.43 5.56
C ARG A 105 -21.43 1.89 6.65
N VAL A 106 -22.02 1.26 7.66
CA VAL A 106 -21.32 0.52 8.71
C VAL A 106 -22.04 -0.80 8.92
N GLN A 107 -21.31 -1.89 8.99
CA GLN A 107 -21.86 -3.24 9.02
C GLN A 107 -20.99 -4.16 9.87
N ARG A 108 -21.61 -5.15 10.48
CA ARG A 108 -20.94 -6.22 11.23
C ARG A 108 -21.05 -7.52 10.43
N PRO A 109 -19.99 -7.97 9.75
CA PRO A 109 -20.03 -9.15 8.89
C PRO A 109 -20.12 -10.47 9.68
N ASP A 110 -19.72 -10.46 10.94
CA ASP A 110 -19.63 -11.63 11.83
C ASP A 110 -20.54 -11.52 13.07
N GLY A 111 -21.56 -10.68 13.01
CA GLY A 111 -22.46 -10.43 14.14
C GLY A 111 -23.76 -9.77 13.74
N GLY A 112 -24.54 -9.39 14.76
CA GLY A 112 -25.87 -8.80 14.61
C GLY A 112 -26.99 -9.81 14.69
N ALA A 113 -28.23 -9.30 14.73
CA ALA A 113 -29.43 -10.07 15.09
C ALA A 113 -29.61 -11.37 14.30
N TYR A 114 -29.19 -11.39 13.03
CA TYR A 114 -29.28 -12.60 12.21
C TYR A 114 -28.36 -13.71 12.73
N PHE A 115 -27.06 -13.40 12.90
CA PHE A 115 -26.07 -14.40 13.36
C PHE A 115 -26.26 -14.74 14.84
N ASP A 116 -26.73 -13.80 15.66
CA ASP A 116 -27.04 -14.06 17.05
C ASP A 116 -28.17 -15.10 17.17
N ARG A 117 -29.14 -15.07 16.25
CA ARG A 117 -30.29 -16.00 16.23
C ARG A 117 -29.98 -17.27 15.46
N GLU A 118 -29.49 -17.18 14.24
CA GLU A 118 -29.35 -18.32 13.32
C GLU A 118 -27.92 -18.93 13.33
N GLY A 119 -26.98 -18.31 14.03
CA GLY A 119 -25.58 -18.68 13.99
C GLY A 119 -25.28 -20.14 14.34
N LEU A 120 -26.02 -20.70 15.27
CA LEU A 120 -25.89 -22.13 15.67
C LEU A 120 -26.22 -23.09 14.51
N LEU A 121 -27.15 -22.73 13.62
CA LEU A 121 -27.59 -23.57 12.50
C LEU A 121 -26.48 -23.75 11.44
N PHE A 122 -25.43 -22.94 11.43
CA PHE A 122 -24.28 -23.08 10.50
C PHE A 122 -23.33 -24.20 10.92
N GLY A 123 -23.35 -24.62 12.18
CA GLY A 123 -22.65 -25.82 12.64
C GLY A 123 -23.20 -27.10 12.03
N SER A 124 -22.44 -28.20 12.09
CA SER A 124 -22.96 -29.54 11.78
C SER A 124 -24.07 -29.95 12.75
N THR A 125 -24.95 -30.89 12.38
CA THR A 125 -25.99 -31.40 13.26
C THR A 125 -25.42 -31.93 14.58
N ALA A 126 -24.24 -32.56 14.55
CA ALA A 126 -23.55 -33.05 15.74
C ALA A 126 -23.05 -31.87 16.65
N GLU A 127 -22.57 -30.79 16.08
CA GLU A 127 -22.19 -29.61 16.85
C GLU A 127 -23.39 -28.91 17.47
N VAL A 128 -24.49 -28.80 16.73
CA VAL A 128 -25.76 -28.26 17.26
C VAL A 128 -26.24 -29.11 18.44
N GLN A 129 -26.24 -30.44 18.31
CA GLN A 129 -26.61 -31.36 19.39
C GLN A 129 -25.69 -31.25 20.62
N ALA A 130 -24.38 -31.15 20.39
CA ALA A 130 -23.41 -31.00 21.48
C ALA A 130 -23.61 -29.66 22.23
N SER A 131 -23.79 -28.56 21.48
CA SER A 131 -24.00 -27.22 22.05
C SER A 131 -25.33 -27.14 22.84
N THR A 132 -26.42 -27.63 22.27
CA THR A 132 -27.71 -27.64 22.96
C THR A 132 -27.71 -28.54 24.19
N LYS A 133 -27.09 -29.73 24.13
CA LYS A 133 -26.91 -30.64 25.29
C LYS A 133 -26.08 -29.97 26.40
N ALA A 134 -25.04 -29.23 26.05
CA ALA A 134 -24.24 -28.47 27.02
C ALA A 134 -25.08 -27.40 27.72
N LEU A 135 -25.90 -26.64 26.94
CA LEU A 135 -26.81 -25.64 27.50
C LEU A 135 -27.88 -26.26 28.43
N ILE A 136 -28.48 -27.37 28.02
CA ILE A 136 -29.44 -28.09 28.87
C ILE A 136 -28.75 -28.57 30.16
N GLY A 137 -27.57 -29.12 30.07
CA GLY A 137 -26.77 -29.51 31.23
C GLY A 137 -26.41 -28.36 32.16
N ALA A 138 -26.34 -27.13 31.64
CA ALA A 138 -26.10 -25.91 32.41
C ALA A 138 -27.39 -25.29 33.02
N GLN A 139 -28.57 -25.80 32.71
CA GLN A 139 -29.89 -25.28 33.17
C GLN A 139 -29.93 -24.96 34.69
N PRO A 140 -29.44 -25.85 35.60
CA PRO A 140 -29.46 -25.57 37.03
C PRO A 140 -28.66 -24.34 37.45
N LEU A 141 -27.67 -23.94 36.64
CA LEU A 141 -26.87 -22.74 36.85
C LEU A 141 -27.50 -21.53 36.15
N LEU A 142 -27.97 -21.70 34.90
CA LEU A 142 -28.53 -20.63 34.09
C LEU A 142 -29.81 -20.04 34.71
N GLY A 143 -30.68 -20.85 35.30
CA GLY A 143 -31.94 -20.39 35.91
C GLY A 143 -31.72 -19.34 37.03
N PRO A 144 -30.95 -19.64 38.07
CA PRO A 144 -30.63 -18.66 39.11
C PRO A 144 -29.92 -17.41 38.58
N LEU A 145 -29.02 -17.55 37.58
CA LEU A 145 -28.31 -16.45 36.98
C LEU A 145 -29.17 -15.55 36.09
N ALA A 146 -30.14 -16.11 35.41
CA ALA A 146 -31.10 -15.36 34.60
C ALA A 146 -32.19 -14.66 35.44
N SER A 147 -32.64 -15.29 36.55
CA SER A 147 -33.60 -14.67 37.45
C SER A 147 -33.00 -13.59 38.34
N ASP A 148 -31.74 -13.69 38.68
CA ASP A 148 -31.02 -12.70 39.47
C ASP A 148 -29.64 -12.46 38.88
N PRO A 149 -29.48 -11.61 37.85
CA PRO A 149 -28.20 -11.29 37.23
C PRO A 149 -27.38 -10.30 38.11
N SER A 150 -26.98 -10.76 39.29
CA SER A 150 -26.27 -10.00 40.28
C SER A 150 -25.26 -10.87 41.04
N LEU A 151 -24.46 -10.26 41.94
CA LEU A 151 -23.55 -11.00 42.82
C LEU A 151 -24.33 -11.95 43.77
N ARG A 152 -25.55 -11.57 44.16
CA ARG A 152 -26.45 -12.43 44.94
C ARG A 152 -26.85 -13.66 44.13
N GLY A 153 -27.26 -13.49 42.89
CA GLY A 153 -27.62 -14.61 42.01
C GLY A 153 -26.44 -15.52 41.69
N ILE A 154 -25.23 -14.96 41.49
CA ILE A 154 -24.01 -15.77 41.33
C ILE A 154 -23.78 -16.64 42.58
N ALA A 155 -23.88 -16.04 43.78
CA ALA A 155 -23.77 -16.77 45.05
C ALA A 155 -24.85 -17.87 45.17
N ALA A 156 -26.09 -17.56 44.81
CA ALA A 156 -27.21 -18.53 44.81
C ALA A 156 -26.96 -19.68 43.85
N ALA A 157 -26.43 -19.41 42.63
CA ALA A 157 -26.07 -20.43 41.66
C ALA A 157 -25.01 -21.40 42.22
N PHE A 158 -23.97 -20.88 42.90
CA PHE A 158 -23.01 -21.74 43.57
C PHE A 158 -23.63 -22.53 44.72
N SER A 159 -24.51 -21.94 45.55
CA SER A 159 -25.24 -22.65 46.61
C SER A 159 -26.06 -23.82 46.03
N THR A 160 -26.73 -23.60 44.90
CA THR A 160 -27.52 -24.68 44.21
C THR A 160 -26.61 -25.82 43.73
N MET A 161 -25.46 -25.48 43.12
CA MET A 161 -24.48 -26.50 42.70
C MET A 161 -23.86 -27.26 43.86
N LEU A 162 -23.55 -26.58 44.96
CA LEU A 162 -23.03 -27.22 46.17
C LEU A 162 -24.07 -28.17 46.81
N THR A 163 -25.34 -27.82 46.83
CA THR A 163 -26.42 -28.70 47.25
C THR A 163 -26.47 -29.98 46.41
N GLY A 164 -26.24 -29.88 45.10
CA GLY A 164 -26.12 -31.06 44.24
C GLY A 164 -24.90 -31.92 44.55
N VAL A 165 -23.78 -31.29 44.95
CA VAL A 165 -22.59 -32.01 45.41
C VAL A 165 -22.84 -32.73 46.73
N GLU A 166 -23.53 -32.09 47.67
CA GLU A 166 -23.88 -32.67 48.98
C GLU A 166 -24.82 -33.86 48.85
N ARG A 167 -25.73 -33.83 47.89
CA ARG A 167 -26.65 -34.95 47.58
C ARG A 167 -25.95 -36.07 46.81
N GLY A 168 -24.77 -35.87 46.32
CA GLY A 168 -24.05 -36.83 45.50
C GLY A 168 -24.49 -36.86 44.02
N ASP A 169 -25.30 -35.90 43.58
CA ASP A 169 -25.78 -35.82 42.19
C ASP A 169 -24.62 -35.48 41.21
N VAL A 170 -23.66 -34.70 41.68
CA VAL A 170 -22.48 -34.31 40.90
C VAL A 170 -21.24 -34.27 41.80
N PRO A 171 -20.04 -34.67 41.32
CA PRO A 171 -18.82 -34.53 42.10
C PRO A 171 -18.34 -33.06 42.18
N LEU A 172 -17.69 -32.65 43.29
CA LEU A 172 -17.14 -31.30 43.46
C LEU A 172 -16.17 -30.94 42.32
N SER A 173 -15.50 -31.89 41.71
CA SER A 173 -14.63 -31.70 40.55
C SER A 173 -15.31 -31.11 39.33
N ARG A 174 -16.62 -31.32 39.18
CA ARG A 174 -17.43 -30.79 38.04
C ARG A 174 -17.49 -29.24 38.08
N ILE A 175 -17.50 -28.67 39.27
CA ILE A 175 -17.55 -27.21 39.47
C ILE A 175 -16.17 -26.57 39.77
N ALA A 176 -15.11 -27.36 39.72
CA ALA A 176 -13.75 -26.87 40.01
C ALA A 176 -13.30 -25.75 39.05
N ARG A 177 -13.60 -25.89 37.75
CA ARG A 177 -13.24 -24.87 36.73
C ARG A 177 -13.95 -23.53 37.00
N PRO A 178 -15.30 -23.48 37.18
CA PRO A 178 -15.98 -22.25 37.60
C PRO A 178 -15.37 -21.62 38.85
N MET A 179 -15.17 -22.40 39.93
CA MET A 179 -14.60 -21.90 41.17
C MET A 179 -13.20 -21.27 40.95
N ARG A 180 -12.34 -21.97 40.26
CA ARG A 180 -10.95 -21.54 40.00
C ARG A 180 -10.87 -20.27 39.15
N THR A 181 -11.64 -20.21 38.04
CA THR A 181 -11.60 -19.07 37.12
C THR A 181 -12.19 -17.83 37.78
N MET A 182 -13.30 -17.96 38.50
CA MET A 182 -13.90 -16.84 39.20
C MET A 182 -13.05 -16.34 40.37
N ALA A 183 -12.46 -17.24 41.15
CA ALA A 183 -11.52 -16.88 42.20
C ALA A 183 -10.32 -16.12 41.64
N ALA A 184 -9.73 -16.57 40.50
CA ALA A 184 -8.61 -15.90 39.88
C ALA A 184 -8.95 -14.50 39.40
N ALA A 185 -10.13 -14.30 38.79
CA ALA A 185 -10.58 -12.98 38.35
C ALA A 185 -10.81 -12.01 39.54
N LEU A 186 -11.44 -12.49 40.62
CA LEU A 186 -11.63 -11.70 41.85
C LEU A 186 -10.32 -11.38 42.57
N ASP A 187 -9.37 -12.33 42.61
CA ASP A 187 -8.04 -12.11 43.17
C ASP A 187 -7.25 -11.04 42.41
N ALA A 188 -7.30 -11.09 41.06
CA ALA A 188 -6.66 -10.11 40.21
C ALA A 188 -7.27 -8.72 40.39
N SER A 189 -8.60 -8.63 40.44
CA SER A 189 -9.32 -7.36 40.70
C SER A 189 -8.96 -6.78 42.06
N ALA A 190 -8.94 -7.60 43.11
CA ALA A 190 -8.59 -7.17 44.46
C ALA A 190 -7.12 -6.73 44.59
N ALA A 191 -6.24 -7.28 43.73
CA ALA A 191 -4.82 -6.86 43.68
C ALA A 191 -4.60 -5.61 42.79
N GLY A 192 -5.66 -4.95 42.32
CA GLY A 192 -5.58 -3.81 41.40
C GLY A 192 -5.02 -4.13 40.03
N LYS A 193 -5.00 -5.41 39.65
CA LYS A 193 -4.56 -5.87 38.33
C LYS A 193 -5.73 -5.90 37.34
N PRO A 194 -5.50 -5.75 36.03
CA PRO A 194 -6.53 -5.98 35.04
C PRO A 194 -7.13 -7.38 35.21
N ALA A 195 -8.44 -7.44 35.35
CA ALA A 195 -9.19 -8.67 35.58
C ALA A 195 -10.31 -8.80 34.55
N TYR A 196 -10.45 -9.98 33.97
CA TYR A 196 -11.46 -10.29 32.95
C TYR A 196 -12.07 -11.65 33.26
N PHE A 197 -13.36 -11.80 33.03
CA PHE A 197 -14.08 -13.06 33.24
C PHE A 197 -15.00 -13.32 32.06
N SER A 198 -15.02 -14.56 31.58
CA SER A 198 -15.87 -15.00 30.47
C SER A 198 -16.74 -16.17 30.89
N TRP A 199 -18.04 -15.99 30.79
CA TRP A 199 -19.02 -17.05 30.94
C TRP A 199 -19.04 -18.00 29.74
N GLN A 200 -18.89 -17.47 28.52
CA GLN A 200 -18.84 -18.31 27.30
C GLN A 200 -17.65 -19.27 27.32
N GLU A 201 -16.46 -18.79 27.69
CA GLU A 201 -15.29 -19.64 27.82
C GLU A 201 -15.46 -20.67 28.98
N LEU A 202 -16.20 -20.31 30.02
CA LEU A 202 -16.48 -21.20 31.11
C LEU A 202 -17.38 -22.40 30.67
N PHE A 203 -18.38 -22.15 29.83
CA PHE A 203 -19.29 -23.15 29.31
C PHE A 203 -18.75 -23.91 28.09
N ALA A 204 -17.73 -23.38 27.42
CA ALA A 204 -17.08 -24.08 26.32
C ALA A 204 -16.38 -25.36 26.82
N GLU A 205 -16.70 -26.50 26.20
CA GLU A 205 -16.06 -27.77 26.58
C GLU A 205 -14.54 -27.74 26.20
N PRO A 206 -13.66 -28.11 27.14
CA PRO A 206 -12.23 -28.24 26.81
C PRO A 206 -12.01 -29.25 25.69
N GLY A 207 -11.43 -28.84 24.60
CA GLY A 207 -11.10 -29.71 23.44
C GLY A 207 -12.18 -29.82 22.37
N SER A 208 -13.32 -29.10 22.49
CA SER A 208 -14.37 -29.07 21.45
C SER A 208 -13.97 -28.36 20.15
N GLY A 209 -12.81 -27.73 20.11
CA GLY A 209 -12.36 -26.93 18.95
C GLY A 209 -13.11 -25.58 18.78
N ALA A 210 -14.22 -25.41 19.45
CA ALA A 210 -15.06 -24.20 19.39
C ALA A 210 -14.70 -23.22 20.52
N THR A 211 -13.53 -22.56 20.42
CA THR A 211 -13.21 -21.45 21.33
C THR A 211 -14.01 -20.22 20.88
N PRO A 212 -14.82 -19.61 21.76
CA PRO A 212 -15.57 -18.40 21.40
C PRO A 212 -14.61 -17.29 20.89
N PRO A 213 -14.95 -16.61 19.78
CA PRO A 213 -14.03 -15.66 19.15
C PRO A 213 -13.86 -14.42 20.02
N ARG A 214 -12.61 -14.07 20.32
CA ARG A 214 -12.24 -12.84 21.03
C ARG A 214 -12.02 -11.67 20.07
N ARG A 215 -12.19 -11.89 18.77
CA ARG A 215 -12.05 -10.89 17.70
C ARG A 215 -13.36 -10.73 16.98
N ARG A 216 -13.75 -9.48 16.75
CA ARG A 216 -14.92 -9.09 15.97
C ARG A 216 -14.52 -8.05 14.93
N LEU A 217 -15.31 -7.97 13.86
CA LEU A 217 -15.04 -7.11 12.72
C LEU A 217 -16.18 -6.11 12.50
N ILE A 218 -15.82 -4.90 12.07
CA ILE A 218 -16.75 -3.91 11.55
C ILE A 218 -16.24 -3.51 10.17
N LEU A 219 -17.10 -3.60 9.16
CA LEU A 219 -16.86 -3.05 7.83
C LEU A 219 -17.49 -1.66 7.78
N ALA A 220 -16.68 -0.66 7.50
CA ALA A 220 -17.14 0.70 7.31
C ALA A 220 -16.79 1.18 5.91
N GLN A 221 -17.72 1.86 5.25
CA GLN A 221 -17.48 2.52 3.98
C GLN A 221 -17.41 4.02 4.25
N PRO A 222 -16.21 4.63 4.23
CA PRO A 222 -16.04 6.04 4.52
C PRO A 222 -16.50 6.92 3.36
N LYS A 223 -16.68 8.20 3.65
CA LYS A 223 -16.75 9.26 2.65
C LYS A 223 -15.35 9.78 2.42
N LEU A 224 -14.78 9.47 1.26
CA LEU A 224 -13.41 9.82 0.91
C LEU A 224 -13.32 11.19 0.27
N ASP A 225 -12.27 11.95 0.61
CA ASP A 225 -11.86 13.16 -0.09
C ASP A 225 -10.62 12.84 -0.96
N TYR A 226 -10.84 12.46 -2.20
CA TYR A 226 -9.76 12.18 -3.14
C TYR A 226 -8.92 13.42 -3.54
N GLY A 227 -9.29 14.60 -3.08
CA GLY A 227 -8.47 15.82 -3.21
C GLY A 227 -7.41 15.93 -2.11
N ALA A 228 -7.55 15.19 -1.01
CA ALA A 228 -6.57 15.11 0.05
C ALA A 228 -5.50 14.04 -0.26
N LEU A 229 -4.31 14.19 0.32
CA LEU A 229 -3.25 13.17 0.23
C LEU A 229 -3.61 11.87 0.94
N GLN A 230 -4.41 11.96 1.99
CA GLN A 230 -4.91 10.83 2.77
C GLN A 230 -6.44 10.89 2.78
N PRO A 231 -7.12 10.31 1.76
CA PRO A 231 -8.56 10.45 1.59
C PRO A 231 -9.42 9.95 2.74
N GLY A 232 -8.93 8.97 3.50
CA GLY A 232 -9.64 8.33 4.61
C GLY A 232 -9.23 8.79 6.00
N GLU A 233 -8.30 9.74 6.14
CA GLU A 233 -7.74 10.18 7.42
C GLU A 233 -8.84 10.62 8.41
N ASP A 234 -9.79 11.42 7.96
CA ASP A 234 -10.91 11.89 8.79
C ASP A 234 -11.76 10.72 9.33
N ALA A 235 -12.01 9.71 8.49
CA ALA A 235 -12.79 8.54 8.90
C ALA A 235 -12.02 7.67 9.91
N VAL A 236 -10.72 7.49 9.71
CA VAL A 236 -9.86 6.76 10.67
C VAL A 236 -9.79 7.53 11.99
N ALA A 237 -9.61 8.85 11.95
CA ALA A 237 -9.60 9.71 13.13
C ALA A 237 -10.95 9.65 13.88
N ALA A 238 -12.08 9.63 13.16
CA ALA A 238 -13.40 9.49 13.75
C ALA A 238 -13.56 8.14 14.49
N ILE A 239 -13.04 7.04 13.92
CA ILE A 239 -13.05 5.72 14.60
C ILE A 239 -12.25 5.76 15.90
N VAL A 240 -11.04 6.30 15.85
CA VAL A 240 -10.18 6.42 17.03
C VAL A 240 -10.84 7.29 18.10
N ALA A 241 -11.43 8.41 17.71
CA ALA A 241 -12.14 9.31 18.63
C ALA A 241 -13.35 8.62 19.27
N GLN A 242 -14.17 7.88 18.49
CA GLN A 242 -15.32 7.15 19.03
C GLN A 242 -14.87 6.00 19.95
N ALA A 243 -13.84 5.26 19.58
CA ALA A 243 -13.26 4.22 20.43
C ALA A 243 -12.78 4.79 21.77
N SER A 244 -12.05 5.89 21.74
CA SER A 244 -11.60 6.59 22.95
C SER A 244 -12.76 7.08 23.82
N LYS A 245 -13.78 7.72 23.22
CA LYS A 245 -14.97 8.19 23.91
C LYS A 245 -15.75 7.04 24.60
N LEU A 246 -15.73 5.85 24.00
CA LEU A 246 -16.37 4.67 24.53
C LEU A 246 -15.49 3.90 25.52
N GLY A 247 -14.26 4.34 25.80
CA GLY A 247 -13.30 3.67 26.67
C GLY A 247 -12.81 2.33 26.10
N LEU A 248 -12.76 2.19 24.76
CA LEU A 248 -12.31 0.97 24.09
C LEU A 248 -10.80 1.02 23.87
N ASP A 249 -10.06 0.71 24.90
CA ASP A 249 -8.60 0.77 24.93
C ASP A 249 -8.01 -0.45 25.65
N PRO A 250 -6.71 -0.69 25.55
CA PRO A 250 -6.04 -1.81 26.20
C PRO A 250 -6.15 -1.82 27.73
N ALA A 251 -6.32 -0.66 28.38
CA ALA A 251 -6.50 -0.60 29.84
C ALA A 251 -7.85 -1.21 30.26
N HIS A 252 -8.85 -1.08 29.40
CA HIS A 252 -10.17 -1.70 29.57
C HIS A 252 -10.31 -3.08 28.89
N GLY A 253 -9.22 -3.66 28.38
CA GLY A 253 -9.17 -4.99 27.82
C GLY A 253 -9.68 -5.10 26.39
N VAL A 254 -9.78 -3.98 25.68
CA VAL A 254 -10.18 -3.92 24.26
C VAL A 254 -9.07 -3.26 23.46
N SER A 255 -8.83 -3.76 22.27
CA SER A 255 -7.98 -3.05 21.31
C SER A 255 -8.74 -2.87 20.00
N VAL A 256 -8.71 -1.65 19.49
CA VAL A 256 -9.34 -1.28 18.22
C VAL A 256 -8.23 -0.93 17.23
N ARG A 257 -8.25 -1.60 16.09
CA ARG A 257 -7.28 -1.41 15.01
C ARG A 257 -8.01 -1.26 13.69
N THR A 258 -7.46 -0.47 12.79
CA THR A 258 -8.01 -0.27 11.44
C THR A 258 -7.10 -0.86 10.39
N THR A 259 -7.68 -1.39 9.32
CA THR A 259 -7.00 -1.88 8.13
C THR A 259 -7.95 -1.87 6.94
N GLY A 260 -7.58 -2.45 5.83
CA GLY A 260 -8.36 -2.46 4.60
C GLY A 260 -7.78 -1.53 3.55
N GLU A 261 -8.47 -1.40 2.43
CA GLU A 261 -8.00 -0.65 1.28
C GLU A 261 -7.65 0.80 1.62
N VAL A 262 -8.57 1.48 2.32
CA VAL A 262 -8.46 2.91 2.64
C VAL A 262 -7.32 3.20 3.63
N PRO A 263 -7.25 2.60 4.85
CA PRO A 263 -6.15 2.88 5.77
C PRO A 263 -4.77 2.49 5.23
N LEU A 264 -4.71 1.44 4.40
CA LEU A 264 -3.46 1.04 3.76
C LEU A 264 -2.99 2.03 2.70
N ALA A 265 -3.92 2.64 1.95
CA ALA A 265 -3.60 3.70 1.01
C ALA A 265 -3.15 4.97 1.74
N ASP A 266 -3.85 5.37 2.79
CA ASP A 266 -3.49 6.53 3.60
C ASP A 266 -2.09 6.39 4.23
N GLU A 267 -1.75 5.20 4.77
CA GLU A 267 -0.40 4.92 5.29
C GLU A 267 0.67 4.99 4.20
N GLU A 268 0.36 4.53 2.98
CA GLU A 268 1.28 4.61 1.85
C GLU A 268 1.61 6.06 1.53
N PHE A 269 0.60 6.93 1.48
CA PHE A 269 0.80 8.36 1.26
C PHE A 269 1.48 9.05 2.44
N ALA A 270 1.13 8.71 3.68
CA ALA A 270 1.80 9.24 4.87
C ALA A 270 3.31 8.94 4.88
N THR A 271 3.70 7.71 4.52
CA THR A 271 5.13 7.34 4.44
C THR A 271 5.88 8.04 3.30
N LEU A 272 5.18 8.45 2.24
CA LEU A 272 5.77 9.29 1.20
C LEU A 272 6.01 10.72 1.71
N GLU A 273 5.09 11.26 2.51
CA GLU A 273 5.16 12.63 3.04
C GLU A 273 6.20 12.77 4.16
N GLU A 274 6.29 11.80 5.06
CA GLU A 274 7.09 11.86 6.30
C GLU A 274 8.55 12.27 6.08
N ASN A 275 9.16 11.89 4.97
CA ASN A 275 10.57 12.14 4.68
C ASN A 275 10.82 13.04 3.47
N ILE A 276 9.78 13.58 2.85
CA ILE A 276 9.92 14.36 1.60
C ILE A 276 10.82 15.58 1.80
N GLY A 277 10.75 16.23 2.96
CA GLY A 277 11.59 17.38 3.31
C GLY A 277 13.07 17.01 3.44
N PHE A 278 13.37 15.91 4.12
CA PHE A 278 14.74 15.43 4.30
C PHE A 278 15.34 14.95 2.96
N VAL A 279 14.59 14.14 2.21
CA VAL A 279 14.99 13.67 0.88
C VAL A 279 15.21 14.84 -0.06
N GLY A 280 14.31 15.82 -0.07
CA GLY A 280 14.42 17.04 -0.85
C GLY A 280 15.65 17.89 -0.47
N LEU A 281 15.96 18.01 0.82
CA LEU A 281 17.15 18.73 1.29
C LEU A 281 18.44 18.03 0.85
N VAL A 282 18.52 16.71 1.01
CA VAL A 282 19.68 15.90 0.58
C VAL A 282 19.85 16.02 -0.93
N MET A 283 18.77 15.91 -1.69
CA MET A 283 18.77 16.09 -3.14
C MET A 283 19.30 17.47 -3.53
N ALA A 284 18.77 18.53 -2.94
CA ALA A 284 19.17 19.90 -3.23
C ALA A 284 20.65 20.16 -2.87
N ALA A 285 21.09 19.70 -1.70
CA ALA A 285 22.48 19.85 -1.26
C ALA A 285 23.45 19.10 -2.17
N ALA A 286 23.16 17.85 -2.51
CA ALA A 286 23.99 17.04 -3.41
C ALA A 286 24.04 17.63 -4.82
N MET A 287 22.89 18.10 -5.33
CA MET A 287 22.81 18.77 -6.62
C MET A 287 23.62 20.08 -6.64
N LEU A 288 23.47 20.95 -5.63
CA LEU A 288 24.23 22.22 -5.54
C LEU A 288 25.73 21.95 -5.44
N LEU A 289 26.13 20.95 -4.67
CA LEU A 289 27.52 20.53 -4.55
C LEU A 289 28.06 20.04 -5.91
N THR A 290 27.31 19.21 -6.60
CA THR A 290 27.68 18.72 -7.95
C THR A 290 27.80 19.85 -8.96
N LEU A 291 26.85 20.78 -8.98
CA LEU A 291 26.86 21.96 -9.82
C LEU A 291 28.07 22.85 -9.52
N TRP A 292 28.41 23.00 -8.25
CA TRP A 292 29.60 23.79 -7.85
C TRP A 292 30.90 23.12 -8.33
N PHE A 293 31.01 21.80 -8.20
CA PHE A 293 32.19 21.08 -8.74
C PHE A 293 32.25 21.12 -10.26
N ALA A 294 31.10 21.06 -10.94
CA ALA A 294 31.01 21.16 -12.39
C ALA A 294 31.52 22.54 -12.91
N THR A 295 31.02 23.61 -12.27
CA THR A 295 31.19 24.99 -12.81
C THR A 295 32.18 25.83 -12.03
N ARG A 296 32.46 25.51 -10.77
CA ARG A 296 33.31 26.26 -9.83
C ARG A 296 32.96 27.75 -9.72
N SER A 297 31.70 28.09 -9.90
CA SER A 297 31.21 29.46 -9.87
C SER A 297 29.79 29.51 -9.27
N VAL A 298 29.65 30.13 -8.11
CA VAL A 298 28.34 30.32 -7.45
C VAL A 298 27.38 31.11 -8.36
N LYS A 299 27.87 32.04 -9.16
CA LYS A 299 27.07 32.83 -10.10
C LYS A 299 26.47 31.96 -11.19
N ILE A 300 27.21 30.97 -11.71
CA ILE A 300 26.72 30.02 -12.71
C ILE A 300 25.71 29.05 -12.04
N VAL A 301 26.03 28.55 -10.86
CA VAL A 301 25.09 27.69 -10.08
C VAL A 301 23.79 28.42 -9.85
N ALA A 302 23.82 29.68 -9.40
CA ALA A 302 22.61 30.48 -9.22
C ALA A 302 21.81 30.64 -10.52
N GLY A 303 22.48 30.89 -11.65
CA GLY A 303 21.81 30.96 -12.95
C GLY A 303 21.13 29.66 -13.36
N ILE A 304 21.77 28.49 -13.14
CA ILE A 304 21.21 27.18 -13.42
C ILE A 304 20.01 26.92 -12.51
N VAL A 305 20.15 27.16 -11.21
CA VAL A 305 19.06 26.91 -10.24
C VAL A 305 17.84 27.76 -10.57
N VAL A 306 18.00 29.04 -10.84
CA VAL A 306 16.87 29.92 -11.25
C VAL A 306 16.21 29.40 -12.53
N THR A 307 17.00 28.92 -13.49
CA THR A 307 16.47 28.36 -14.75
C THR A 307 15.66 27.08 -14.50
N ILE A 308 16.13 26.20 -13.61
CA ILE A 308 15.43 24.97 -13.25
C ILE A 308 14.12 25.28 -12.53
N VAL A 309 14.16 26.16 -11.52
CA VAL A 309 12.95 26.53 -10.76
C VAL A 309 11.92 27.18 -11.68
N ALA A 310 12.36 28.11 -12.53
CA ALA A 310 11.48 28.73 -13.51
C ALA A 310 10.85 27.70 -14.47
N GLY A 311 11.68 26.79 -14.98
CA GLY A 311 11.22 25.72 -15.86
C GLY A 311 10.26 24.76 -15.18
N LEU A 312 10.50 24.39 -13.91
CA LEU A 312 9.65 23.51 -13.13
C LEU A 312 8.27 24.12 -12.94
N VAL A 313 8.18 25.40 -12.56
CA VAL A 313 6.90 26.09 -12.39
C VAL A 313 6.10 26.12 -13.71
N VAL A 314 6.75 26.45 -14.82
CA VAL A 314 6.10 26.46 -16.14
C VAL A 314 5.66 25.04 -16.55
N THR A 315 6.49 24.02 -16.29
CA THR A 315 6.17 22.63 -16.61
C THR A 315 4.99 22.13 -15.79
N THR A 316 4.92 22.47 -14.49
CA THR A 316 3.78 22.14 -13.63
C THR A 316 2.49 22.73 -14.18
N ALA A 317 2.50 24.00 -14.56
CA ALA A 317 1.33 24.66 -15.14
C ALA A 317 0.88 24.02 -16.46
N LEU A 318 1.84 23.74 -17.36
CA LEU A 318 1.55 23.07 -18.64
C LEU A 318 1.08 21.63 -18.44
N GLY A 319 1.65 20.93 -17.45
CA GLY A 319 1.22 19.59 -17.08
C GLY A 319 -0.24 19.57 -16.60
N LEU A 320 -0.59 20.43 -15.65
CA LEU A 320 -1.97 20.57 -15.17
C LEU A 320 -2.94 20.97 -16.30
N LEU A 321 -2.51 21.83 -17.21
CA LEU A 321 -3.30 22.20 -18.38
C LEU A 321 -3.54 21.00 -19.33
N ALA A 322 -2.56 20.11 -19.46
CA ALA A 322 -2.62 18.98 -20.38
C ALA A 322 -3.39 17.77 -19.81
N VAL A 323 -3.24 17.47 -18.52
CA VAL A 323 -3.80 16.26 -17.89
C VAL A 323 -4.90 16.54 -16.87
N GLY A 324 -5.09 17.79 -16.46
CA GLY A 324 -6.11 18.23 -15.51
C GLY A 324 -5.72 18.03 -14.04
N ALA A 325 -5.34 16.84 -13.64
CA ALA A 325 -4.88 16.52 -12.28
C ALA A 325 -3.61 15.66 -12.32
N LEU A 326 -2.74 15.84 -11.36
CA LEU A 326 -1.55 15.01 -11.23
C LEU A 326 -1.93 13.70 -10.51
N ASN A 327 -1.44 12.57 -11.02
CA ASN A 327 -1.54 11.28 -10.35
C ASN A 327 -0.22 10.96 -9.63
N LEU A 328 -0.23 9.90 -8.79
CA LEU A 328 0.93 9.46 -8.01
C LEU A 328 2.19 9.24 -8.87
N ILE A 329 2.03 8.75 -10.09
CA ILE A 329 3.13 8.48 -11.02
C ILE A 329 3.59 9.77 -11.69
N SER A 330 2.64 10.60 -12.11
CA SER A 330 2.96 11.82 -12.84
C SER A 330 3.69 12.85 -11.98
N VAL A 331 3.50 12.85 -10.64
CA VAL A 331 4.28 13.70 -9.71
C VAL A 331 5.79 13.42 -9.79
N ALA A 332 6.19 12.21 -10.18
CA ALA A 332 7.60 11.89 -10.39
C ALA A 332 8.28 12.75 -11.48
N PHE A 333 7.51 13.55 -12.25
CA PHE A 333 8.10 14.52 -13.18
C PHE A 333 9.00 15.55 -12.48
N ILE A 334 8.77 15.85 -11.20
CA ILE A 334 9.54 16.87 -10.44
C ILE A 334 11.03 16.50 -10.34
N PRO A 335 11.41 15.38 -9.67
CA PRO A 335 12.81 14.97 -9.62
C PRO A 335 13.38 14.68 -11.01
N LEU A 336 12.54 14.22 -11.93
CA LEU A 336 12.90 13.95 -13.31
C LEU A 336 13.25 15.23 -14.07
N PHE A 337 12.41 16.26 -13.98
CA PHE A 337 12.65 17.56 -14.58
C PHE A 337 13.94 18.21 -14.01
N VAL A 338 14.12 18.14 -12.69
CA VAL A 338 15.32 18.66 -12.04
C VAL A 338 16.56 17.95 -12.57
N GLY A 339 16.57 16.61 -12.64
CA GLY A 339 17.71 15.83 -13.13
C GLY A 339 18.05 16.11 -14.60
N LEU A 340 17.04 16.15 -15.47
CA LEU A 340 17.23 16.38 -16.91
C LEU A 340 17.44 17.85 -17.27
N GLY A 341 16.77 18.76 -16.59
CA GLY A 341 16.94 20.21 -16.81
C GLY A 341 18.31 20.71 -16.40
N VAL A 342 18.89 20.12 -15.34
CA VAL A 342 20.28 20.39 -14.91
C VAL A 342 21.28 20.03 -16.00
N ASP A 343 21.06 18.94 -16.76
CA ASP A 343 21.95 18.50 -17.83
C ASP A 343 22.21 19.63 -18.84
N PHE A 344 21.19 20.25 -19.39
CA PHE A 344 21.33 21.34 -20.35
C PHE A 344 22.07 22.53 -19.73
N GLY A 345 21.78 22.86 -18.47
CA GLY A 345 22.49 23.93 -17.74
C GLY A 345 23.97 23.64 -17.56
N ILE A 346 24.34 22.41 -17.22
CA ILE A 346 25.76 21.98 -17.08
C ILE A 346 26.44 21.99 -18.43
N GLN A 347 25.86 21.42 -19.49
CA GLN A 347 26.44 21.36 -20.81
C GLN A 347 26.79 22.77 -21.33
N ILE A 348 25.82 23.68 -21.27
CA ILE A 348 26.03 25.08 -21.69
C ILE A 348 27.10 25.76 -20.83
N SER A 349 27.05 25.60 -19.50
CA SER A 349 27.93 26.31 -18.58
C SER A 349 29.35 25.78 -18.62
N VAL A 350 29.56 24.48 -18.77
CA VAL A 350 30.92 23.91 -18.91
C VAL A 350 31.55 24.32 -20.23
N ARG A 351 30.76 24.30 -21.32
CA ARG A 351 31.26 24.80 -22.63
C ARG A 351 31.52 26.30 -22.60
N PHE A 352 30.64 27.09 -21.98
CA PHE A 352 30.84 28.51 -21.75
C PHE A 352 32.16 28.77 -21.00
N ASN A 353 32.45 28.03 -19.94
CA ASN A 353 33.69 28.14 -19.19
C ASN A 353 34.92 27.79 -20.05
N ALA A 354 34.83 26.79 -20.92
CA ALA A 354 35.91 26.44 -21.84
C ALA A 354 36.20 27.61 -22.81
N GLU A 355 35.16 28.21 -23.42
CA GLU A 355 35.33 29.37 -24.31
C GLU A 355 35.85 30.63 -23.57
N ARG A 356 35.52 30.78 -22.28
CA ARG A 356 36.04 31.86 -21.43
C ARG A 356 37.52 31.68 -21.10
N LEU A 357 37.97 30.44 -20.93
CA LEU A 357 39.37 30.11 -20.71
C LEU A 357 40.22 30.50 -21.94
N ASP A 358 39.66 30.33 -23.15
CA ASP A 358 40.26 30.69 -24.42
C ASP A 358 40.22 32.20 -24.70
N GLY A 359 39.87 33.04 -23.71
CA GLY A 359 39.94 34.50 -23.77
C GLY A 359 38.70 35.18 -24.35
N ALA A 360 37.62 34.45 -24.68
CA ALA A 360 36.38 35.07 -25.17
C ALA A 360 35.71 35.91 -24.08
N ASP A 361 35.09 37.01 -24.42
CA ASP A 361 34.22 37.77 -23.53
C ASP A 361 32.90 36.96 -23.21
N THR A 362 32.11 37.42 -22.24
CA THR A 362 30.91 36.67 -21.79
C THR A 362 29.91 36.45 -22.93
N GLY A 363 29.69 37.45 -23.77
CA GLY A 363 28.75 37.35 -24.87
C GLY A 363 29.22 36.47 -26.01
N ALA A 364 30.50 36.64 -26.42
CA ALA A 364 31.12 35.81 -27.45
C ALA A 364 31.22 34.33 -27.00
N ALA A 365 31.60 34.09 -25.75
CA ALA A 365 31.64 32.72 -25.18
C ALA A 365 30.30 32.02 -25.21
N LEU A 366 29.21 32.71 -24.85
CA LEU A 366 27.84 32.17 -24.93
C LEU A 366 27.43 31.87 -26.38
N GLN A 367 27.75 32.73 -27.33
CA GLN A 367 27.44 32.50 -28.74
C GLN A 367 28.23 31.33 -29.33
N ARG A 368 29.54 31.21 -29.01
CA ARG A 368 30.36 30.07 -29.41
C ARG A 368 29.83 28.75 -28.78
N ALA A 369 29.49 28.78 -27.51
CA ALA A 369 28.87 27.63 -26.84
C ALA A 369 27.54 27.21 -27.53
N ALA A 370 26.69 28.16 -27.87
CA ALA A 370 25.44 27.91 -28.61
C ALA A 370 25.68 27.32 -30.01
N THR A 371 26.76 27.75 -30.68
CA THR A 371 27.08 27.19 -32.00
C THR A 371 27.56 25.75 -31.89
N ALA A 372 28.39 25.44 -30.89
CA ALA A 372 28.91 24.09 -30.68
C ALA A 372 27.82 23.11 -30.16
N LEU A 373 26.96 23.56 -29.25
CA LEU A 373 25.98 22.68 -28.56
C LEU A 373 24.58 22.70 -29.15
N GLY A 374 24.24 23.63 -30.04
CA GLY A 374 22.87 23.81 -30.49
C GLY A 374 22.27 22.56 -31.15
N ALA A 375 23.01 21.85 -32.00
CA ALA A 375 22.52 20.60 -32.61
C ALA A 375 22.50 19.43 -31.63
N PRO A 376 23.56 19.17 -30.83
CA PRO A 376 23.51 18.12 -29.80
C PRO A 376 22.40 18.30 -28.78
N LEU A 377 22.20 19.52 -28.25
CA LEU A 377 21.14 19.81 -27.29
C LEU A 377 19.72 19.61 -27.87
N ALA A 378 19.51 20.09 -29.11
CA ALA A 378 18.23 19.89 -29.80
C ALA A 378 17.94 18.42 -30.04
N LEU A 379 18.97 17.65 -30.43
CA LEU A 379 18.83 16.22 -30.69
C LEU A 379 18.57 15.43 -29.40
N ALA A 380 19.29 15.75 -28.34
CA ALA A 380 19.09 15.15 -27.01
C ALA A 380 17.69 15.44 -26.46
N ALA A 381 17.24 16.70 -26.49
CA ALA A 381 15.90 17.08 -26.06
C ALA A 381 14.82 16.40 -26.90
N GLY A 382 15.01 16.33 -28.23
CA GLY A 382 14.08 15.63 -29.13
C GLY A 382 14.02 14.13 -28.88
N ALA A 383 15.16 13.48 -28.61
CA ALA A 383 15.20 12.06 -28.28
C ALA A 383 14.48 11.75 -26.96
N VAL A 384 14.70 12.59 -25.94
CA VAL A 384 13.98 12.44 -24.65
C VAL A 384 12.49 12.70 -24.82
N PHE A 385 12.10 13.75 -25.54
CA PHE A 385 10.68 14.04 -25.85
C PHE A 385 9.98 12.87 -26.54
N LEU A 386 10.60 12.29 -27.55
CA LEU A 386 10.04 11.12 -28.27
C LEU A 386 10.06 9.87 -27.38
N GLY A 387 11.08 9.67 -26.56
CA GLY A 387 11.17 8.58 -25.61
C GLY A 387 10.01 8.57 -24.60
N PHE A 388 9.66 9.73 -24.05
CA PHE A 388 8.50 9.88 -23.18
C PHE A 388 7.19 9.82 -23.96
N GLY A 389 7.13 10.42 -25.15
CA GLY A 389 5.96 10.38 -26.02
C GLY A 389 5.59 8.96 -26.48
N ALA A 390 6.52 8.02 -26.45
CA ALA A 390 6.27 6.63 -26.80
C ALA A 390 5.29 5.91 -25.84
N PHE A 391 5.04 6.44 -24.65
CA PHE A 391 4.04 5.91 -23.72
C PHE A 391 2.60 6.35 -24.00
N LEU A 392 2.40 7.36 -24.83
CA LEU A 392 1.07 7.89 -25.15
C LEU A 392 0.04 6.86 -25.65
N PRO A 393 0.40 5.89 -26.51
CA PRO A 393 -0.56 4.92 -27.02
C PRO A 393 -0.82 3.75 -26.07
N THR A 394 -0.13 3.64 -24.95
CA THR A 394 -0.22 2.48 -24.06
C THR A 394 -1.46 2.53 -23.16
N ASP A 395 -1.92 1.37 -22.71
CA ASP A 395 -3.04 1.24 -21.77
C ASP A 395 -2.68 1.61 -20.32
N TYR A 396 -1.44 2.02 -20.05
CA TYR A 396 -1.01 2.51 -18.74
C TYR A 396 -1.07 4.04 -18.69
N ILE A 397 -2.26 4.57 -18.37
CA ILE A 397 -2.57 6.00 -18.39
C ILE A 397 -1.62 6.80 -17.49
N GLY A 398 -1.33 6.30 -16.29
CA GLY A 398 -0.48 7.03 -15.34
C GLY A 398 0.90 7.37 -15.89
N ILE A 399 1.49 6.47 -16.68
CA ILE A 399 2.79 6.71 -17.36
C ILE A 399 2.61 7.52 -18.63
N ALA A 400 1.52 7.36 -19.36
CA ALA A 400 1.24 8.19 -20.53
C ALA A 400 1.14 9.67 -20.13
N GLU A 401 0.47 9.98 -19.02
CA GLU A 401 0.41 11.33 -18.45
C GLU A 401 1.78 11.85 -17.99
N LEU A 402 2.57 11.02 -17.29
CA LEU A 402 3.97 11.34 -16.99
C LEU A 402 4.75 11.65 -18.27
N GLY A 403 4.54 10.86 -19.32
CA GLY A 403 5.18 11.06 -20.63
C GLY A 403 4.84 12.41 -21.25
N ILE A 404 3.59 12.85 -21.17
CA ILE A 404 3.15 14.18 -21.62
C ILE A 404 3.87 15.27 -20.83
N ILE A 405 3.82 15.21 -19.50
CA ILE A 405 4.37 16.24 -18.62
C ILE A 405 5.89 16.31 -18.76
N ALA A 406 6.59 15.17 -18.73
CA ALA A 406 8.03 15.12 -18.87
C ALA A 406 8.49 15.53 -20.28
N GLY A 407 7.78 15.12 -21.31
CA GLY A 407 8.06 15.54 -22.68
C GLY A 407 7.93 17.06 -22.86
N LEU A 408 6.84 17.66 -22.39
CA LEU A 408 6.66 19.11 -22.37
C LEU A 408 7.75 19.79 -21.52
N GLY A 409 8.06 19.21 -20.38
CA GLY A 409 9.11 19.69 -19.47
C GLY A 409 10.48 19.74 -20.15
N MET A 410 10.81 18.76 -21.00
CA MET A 410 12.07 18.78 -21.74
C MET A 410 12.16 19.94 -22.74
N VAL A 411 11.07 20.27 -23.41
CA VAL A 411 11.02 21.43 -24.28
C VAL A 411 11.17 22.72 -23.48
N VAL A 412 10.49 22.83 -22.36
CA VAL A 412 10.62 23.98 -21.43
C VAL A 412 12.05 24.10 -20.91
N ALA A 413 12.65 23.00 -20.47
CA ALA A 413 14.03 22.97 -19.95
C ALA A 413 15.04 23.44 -21.02
N LEU A 414 14.91 22.95 -22.25
CA LEU A 414 15.76 23.36 -23.37
C LEU A 414 15.60 24.87 -23.65
N VAL A 415 14.34 25.35 -23.80
CA VAL A 415 14.07 26.77 -24.10
C VAL A 415 14.59 27.68 -22.97
N ALA A 416 14.31 27.31 -21.71
CA ALA A 416 14.81 28.07 -20.55
C ALA A 416 16.36 28.09 -20.50
N SER A 417 16.99 26.98 -20.79
CA SER A 417 18.47 26.87 -20.79
C SER A 417 19.14 27.69 -21.91
N VAL A 418 18.48 27.88 -23.05
CA VAL A 418 19.03 28.67 -24.17
C VAL A 418 18.57 30.13 -24.16
N THR A 419 17.63 30.51 -23.30
CA THR A 419 17.13 31.90 -23.19
C THR A 419 17.47 32.51 -21.84
N LEU A 420 16.90 31.96 -20.76
CA LEU A 420 17.00 32.49 -19.40
C LEU A 420 18.42 32.37 -18.85
N LEU A 421 19.06 31.18 -18.99
CA LEU A 421 20.40 30.96 -18.48
C LEU A 421 21.43 31.91 -19.13
N PRO A 422 21.50 32.09 -20.46
CA PRO A 422 22.38 33.09 -21.07
C PRO A 422 22.11 34.52 -20.60
N ALA A 423 20.84 34.93 -20.47
CA ALA A 423 20.47 36.23 -19.94
C ALA A 423 20.98 36.43 -18.50
N MET A 424 20.82 35.41 -17.64
CA MET A 424 21.30 35.41 -16.26
C MET A 424 22.83 35.52 -16.22
N LEU A 425 23.57 34.77 -17.07
CA LEU A 425 25.05 34.83 -17.12
C LEU A 425 25.54 36.19 -17.60
N MET A 426 24.83 36.86 -18.51
CA MET A 426 25.13 38.21 -18.93
C MET A 426 25.01 39.23 -17.80
N LEU A 427 24.02 39.06 -16.93
CA LEU A 427 23.76 39.94 -15.77
C LEU A 427 24.70 39.63 -14.60
N LEU A 428 24.89 38.36 -14.27
CA LEU A 428 25.73 37.95 -13.16
C LEU A 428 27.22 38.08 -13.39
N LYS A 429 27.63 38.12 -14.67
CA LYS A 429 29.05 38.29 -15.14
C LYS A 429 30.00 37.37 -14.33
N PRO A 430 29.94 36.07 -14.52
CA PRO A 430 30.86 35.15 -13.85
C PRO A 430 32.29 35.41 -14.32
N GLY A 431 33.25 35.28 -13.39
CA GLY A 431 34.68 35.42 -13.73
C GLY A 431 35.14 34.30 -14.66
N ALA A 432 36.20 34.54 -15.41
CA ALA A 432 36.85 33.52 -16.22
C ALA A 432 37.43 32.41 -15.34
N PRO A 433 37.36 31.13 -15.74
CA PRO A 433 37.97 30.05 -15.00
C PRO A 433 39.51 30.18 -14.99
N ARG A 434 40.12 29.80 -13.86
CA ARG A 434 41.56 29.86 -13.66
C ARG A 434 42.28 28.54 -13.97
N ARG A 435 41.57 27.48 -14.26
CA ARG A 435 42.09 26.12 -14.51
C ARG A 435 41.38 25.51 -15.71
N GLU A 436 42.06 24.57 -16.36
CA GLU A 436 41.47 23.77 -17.42
C GLU A 436 40.11 23.21 -17.04
N VAL A 437 39.20 23.18 -18.00
CA VAL A 437 37.82 22.74 -17.82
C VAL A 437 37.66 21.24 -18.06
N GLY A 438 38.66 20.58 -18.67
CA GLY A 438 38.66 19.13 -18.95
C GLY A 438 39.17 18.26 -17.80
N PHE A 439 39.32 16.96 -18.07
CA PHE A 439 39.96 15.99 -17.19
C PHE A 439 41.30 15.51 -17.74
N SER A 440 42.33 16.28 -17.58
CA SER A 440 43.71 15.90 -18.00
C SER A 440 44.16 14.59 -17.32
N ALA A 441 43.67 14.32 -16.09
CA ALA A 441 43.93 13.08 -15.36
C ALA A 441 43.35 11.83 -16.06
N ALA A 442 42.39 11.95 -16.97
CA ALA A 442 41.84 10.84 -17.75
C ALA A 442 42.69 10.39 -18.92
N ALA A 443 43.80 11.13 -19.24
CA ALA A 443 44.70 10.78 -20.34
C ALA A 443 45.26 9.34 -20.32
N PRO A 444 45.59 8.75 -19.15
CA PRO A 444 46.04 7.35 -19.13
C PRO A 444 44.92 6.37 -19.54
N LEU A 445 43.68 6.64 -19.10
CA LEU A 445 42.53 5.82 -19.44
C LEU A 445 42.19 5.95 -20.93
N ASP A 446 42.19 7.13 -21.47
CA ASP A 446 41.92 7.40 -22.87
C ASP A 446 42.92 6.65 -23.77
N ARG A 447 44.23 6.76 -23.45
CA ARG A 447 45.30 6.00 -24.14
C ARG A 447 45.13 4.49 -24.00
N TRP A 448 44.74 4.00 -22.83
CA TRP A 448 44.48 2.58 -22.59
C TRP A 448 43.34 2.07 -23.46
N LEU A 449 42.23 2.81 -23.52
CA LEU A 449 41.10 2.49 -24.37
C LEU A 449 41.45 2.44 -25.86
N HIS A 450 42.26 3.36 -26.34
CA HIS A 450 42.75 3.33 -27.72
C HIS A 450 43.63 2.10 -27.99
N THR A 451 44.53 1.77 -27.07
CA THR A 451 45.44 0.64 -27.22
C THR A 451 44.78 -0.69 -27.08
N HIS A 452 43.84 -0.82 -26.13
CA HIS A 452 43.17 -2.08 -25.78
C HIS A 452 41.69 -2.10 -26.22
N ARG A 453 41.37 -1.39 -27.28
CA ARG A 453 40.00 -1.25 -27.79
C ARG A 453 39.26 -2.58 -27.95
N LYS A 454 39.89 -3.60 -28.57
CA LYS A 454 39.29 -4.90 -28.75
C LYS A 454 38.95 -5.61 -27.43
N THR A 455 39.87 -5.51 -26.46
CA THR A 455 39.65 -6.07 -25.13
C THR A 455 38.44 -5.44 -24.43
N ALA A 456 38.32 -4.11 -24.48
CA ALA A 456 37.19 -3.38 -23.94
C ALA A 456 35.86 -3.83 -24.59
N LEU A 457 35.84 -3.89 -25.94
CA LEU A 457 34.64 -4.33 -26.67
C LEU A 457 34.25 -5.79 -26.35
N TRP A 458 35.24 -6.70 -26.24
CA TRP A 458 34.95 -8.08 -25.85
C TRP A 458 34.45 -8.19 -24.40
N ALA A 459 34.99 -7.40 -23.48
CA ALA A 459 34.50 -7.37 -22.10
C ALA A 459 33.04 -6.93 -22.02
N PHE A 460 32.65 -5.90 -22.78
CA PHE A 460 31.26 -5.45 -22.85
C PHE A 460 30.36 -6.46 -23.57
N ALA A 461 30.83 -7.10 -24.64
CA ALA A 461 30.07 -8.16 -25.30
C ALA A 461 29.81 -9.36 -24.38
N ALA A 462 30.82 -9.76 -23.62
CA ALA A 462 30.69 -10.82 -22.62
C ALA A 462 29.72 -10.43 -21.49
N SER A 463 29.79 -9.18 -21.01
CA SER A 463 28.87 -8.65 -19.99
C SER A 463 27.44 -8.61 -20.51
N MET A 464 27.23 -8.23 -21.76
CA MET A 464 25.91 -8.25 -22.41
C MET A 464 25.36 -9.67 -22.53
N ALA A 465 26.19 -10.60 -23.00
CA ALA A 465 25.80 -12.02 -23.11
C ALA A 465 25.45 -12.60 -21.73
N GLY A 466 26.24 -12.29 -20.70
CA GLY A 466 25.95 -12.65 -19.31
C GLY A 466 24.63 -12.08 -18.82
N SER A 467 24.38 -10.80 -19.09
CA SER A 467 23.13 -10.14 -18.70
C SER A 467 21.91 -10.74 -19.42
N ILE A 468 22.04 -11.06 -20.72
CA ILE A 468 20.97 -11.71 -21.49
C ILE A 468 20.70 -13.11 -20.92
N ALA A 469 21.73 -13.86 -20.52
CA ALA A 469 21.58 -15.18 -19.89
C ALA A 469 20.86 -15.11 -18.54
N LEU A 470 20.89 -13.95 -17.86
CA LEU A 470 20.18 -13.71 -16.61
C LEU A 470 18.70 -13.31 -16.80
N LEU A 471 18.28 -12.91 -17.98
CA LEU A 471 16.90 -12.44 -18.22
C LEU A 471 15.79 -13.42 -17.80
N PRO A 472 15.93 -14.76 -18.00
CA PRO A 472 14.91 -15.71 -17.54
C PRO A 472 14.71 -15.72 -16.03
N PHE A 473 15.65 -15.20 -15.26
CA PHE A 473 15.60 -15.10 -13.79
C PHE A 473 15.07 -13.75 -13.29
N VAL A 474 14.72 -12.84 -14.20
CA VAL A 474 14.07 -11.58 -13.82
C VAL A 474 12.70 -11.90 -13.24
N GLN A 475 12.48 -11.49 -12.00
CA GLN A 475 11.22 -11.66 -11.31
C GLN A 475 10.43 -10.36 -11.32
N PHE A 476 9.14 -10.47 -11.62
CA PHE A 476 8.21 -9.37 -11.43
C PHE A 476 7.34 -9.63 -10.20
N ASP A 477 7.46 -8.75 -9.21
CA ASP A 477 6.62 -8.76 -8.02
C ASP A 477 5.38 -7.90 -8.27
N PHE A 478 4.24 -8.57 -8.46
CA PHE A 478 2.97 -7.93 -8.73
C PHE A 478 2.13 -7.67 -7.46
N ASN A 479 2.61 -8.11 -6.29
CA ASN A 479 1.88 -7.93 -5.04
C ASN A 479 2.09 -6.50 -4.50
N PRO A 480 1.06 -5.63 -4.51
CA PRO A 480 1.20 -4.26 -4.04
C PRO A 480 1.50 -4.19 -2.53
N LEU A 481 1.15 -5.21 -1.75
CA LEU A 481 1.44 -5.25 -0.31
C LEU A 481 2.96 -5.29 -0.03
N HIS A 482 3.76 -5.81 -0.98
CA HIS A 482 5.22 -5.83 -0.84
C HIS A 482 5.87 -4.45 -1.07
N LEU A 483 5.14 -3.50 -1.63
CA LEU A 483 5.61 -2.13 -1.86
C LEU A 483 5.36 -1.20 -0.67
N ARG A 484 4.59 -1.66 0.32
CA ARG A 484 4.19 -0.89 1.50
C ARG A 484 5.15 -1.08 2.66
N ALA A 485 5.21 -0.10 3.55
CA ALA A 485 5.95 -0.20 4.80
C ALA A 485 5.34 -1.32 5.67
N LYS A 486 6.21 -2.22 6.19
CA LYS A 486 5.75 -3.41 6.92
C LYS A 486 5.36 -3.12 8.37
N ASP A 487 5.78 -2.01 8.90
CA ASP A 487 5.63 -1.54 10.28
C ASP A 487 4.46 -0.56 10.47
N GLY A 488 3.78 -0.18 9.39
CA GLY A 488 2.57 0.63 9.45
C GLY A 488 1.44 -0.06 10.24
N PRO A 489 0.69 0.67 11.11
CA PRO A 489 -0.39 0.11 11.92
C PRO A 489 -1.42 -0.69 11.12
N ALA A 490 -1.88 -0.18 9.95
CA ALA A 490 -2.85 -0.88 9.11
C ALA A 490 -2.24 -2.12 8.45
N MET A 491 -0.97 -2.07 8.05
CA MET A 491 -0.27 -3.22 7.48
C MET A 491 -0.01 -4.32 8.51
N VAL A 492 0.35 -3.95 9.75
CA VAL A 492 0.49 -4.90 10.88
C VAL A 492 -0.85 -5.57 11.18
N ALA A 493 -1.94 -4.79 11.22
CA ALA A 493 -3.28 -5.31 11.46
C ALA A 493 -3.74 -6.27 10.35
N LEU A 494 -3.46 -5.92 9.08
CA LEU A 494 -3.74 -6.80 7.94
C LEU A 494 -2.96 -8.11 8.01
N THR A 495 -1.65 -8.02 8.28
CA THR A 495 -0.78 -9.21 8.34
C THR A 495 -1.23 -10.16 9.46
N ASP A 496 -1.67 -9.61 10.60
CA ASP A 496 -2.24 -10.40 11.69
C ASP A 496 -3.56 -11.06 11.29
N LEU A 497 -4.41 -10.35 10.56
CA LEU A 497 -5.69 -10.88 10.07
C LEU A 497 -5.50 -12.01 9.03
N MET A 498 -4.54 -11.84 8.12
CA MET A 498 -4.23 -12.81 7.04
C MET A 498 -3.61 -14.13 7.54
N ARG A 499 -3.34 -14.27 8.83
CA ARG A 499 -2.99 -15.58 9.42
C ARG A 499 -4.15 -16.57 9.32
N ASP A 500 -5.37 -16.07 9.27
CA ASP A 500 -6.56 -16.84 8.95
C ASP A 500 -6.78 -16.80 7.41
N PRO A 501 -6.73 -17.93 6.70
CA PRO A 501 -6.89 -17.96 5.23
C PRO A 501 -8.24 -17.44 4.74
N LEU A 502 -9.28 -17.48 5.57
CA LEU A 502 -10.61 -16.95 5.23
C LEU A 502 -10.76 -15.45 5.53
N ARG A 503 -9.72 -14.82 6.09
CA ARG A 503 -9.70 -13.38 6.43
C ARG A 503 -8.63 -12.64 5.63
N THR A 504 -8.59 -12.88 4.33
CA THR A 504 -7.64 -12.25 3.41
C THR A 504 -8.36 -11.31 2.45
N PRO A 505 -7.77 -10.17 2.04
CA PRO A 505 -8.28 -9.36 0.96
C PRO A 505 -8.05 -10.01 -0.42
N ASN A 506 -7.19 -11.03 -0.50
CA ASN A 506 -6.83 -11.71 -1.73
C ASN A 506 -7.90 -12.70 -2.19
N THR A 507 -9.15 -12.24 -2.30
CA THR A 507 -10.28 -13.02 -2.80
C THR A 507 -10.55 -12.73 -4.27
N ILE A 508 -11.15 -13.71 -4.94
CA ILE A 508 -11.65 -13.55 -6.31
C ILE A 508 -13.16 -13.45 -6.27
N ASN A 509 -13.70 -12.45 -6.96
CA ASN A 509 -15.11 -12.18 -7.10
C ASN A 509 -15.58 -12.56 -8.49
N VAL A 510 -16.67 -13.33 -8.58
CA VAL A 510 -17.29 -13.72 -9.85
C VAL A 510 -18.75 -13.30 -9.86
N LEU A 511 -19.15 -12.58 -10.89
CA LEU A 511 -20.50 -12.13 -11.10
C LEU A 511 -21.28 -13.19 -11.87
N ALA A 512 -22.27 -13.80 -11.25
CA ALA A 512 -23.17 -14.77 -11.86
C ALA A 512 -24.49 -14.09 -12.29
N PRO A 513 -25.18 -14.61 -13.32
CA PRO A 513 -26.42 -14.01 -13.83
C PRO A 513 -27.56 -13.96 -12.78
N ASN A 514 -27.60 -14.90 -11.86
CA ASN A 514 -28.58 -15.00 -10.78
C ASN A 514 -28.06 -15.89 -9.65
N ALA A 515 -28.78 -15.98 -8.56
CA ALA A 515 -28.39 -16.72 -7.36
C ALA A 515 -28.23 -18.24 -7.62
N ASP A 516 -29.03 -18.84 -8.49
CA ASP A 516 -28.94 -20.28 -8.79
C ASP A 516 -27.67 -20.59 -9.59
N ALA A 517 -27.36 -19.75 -10.55
CA ALA A 517 -26.08 -19.82 -11.27
C ALA A 517 -24.90 -19.62 -10.34
N ALA A 518 -25.00 -18.69 -9.36
CA ALA A 518 -23.98 -18.46 -8.35
C ALA A 518 -23.75 -19.69 -7.47
N LYS A 519 -24.84 -20.34 -7.01
CA LYS A 519 -24.77 -21.60 -6.25
C LYS A 519 -24.07 -22.71 -7.03
N ALA A 520 -24.47 -22.91 -8.29
CA ALA A 520 -23.85 -23.92 -9.14
C ALA A 520 -22.38 -23.64 -9.44
N LEU A 521 -22.03 -22.36 -9.60
CA LEU A 521 -20.64 -21.93 -9.81
C LEU A 521 -19.80 -22.11 -8.55
N ALA A 522 -20.31 -21.71 -7.38
CA ALA A 522 -19.63 -21.89 -6.11
C ALA A 522 -19.31 -23.38 -5.86
N ALA A 523 -20.26 -24.29 -6.13
CA ALA A 523 -20.03 -25.72 -6.03
C ALA A 523 -18.91 -26.22 -6.95
N LYS A 524 -18.81 -25.72 -8.18
CA LYS A 524 -17.72 -26.07 -9.12
C LYS A 524 -16.36 -25.52 -8.66
N LEU A 525 -16.34 -24.34 -8.04
CA LEU A 525 -15.11 -23.71 -7.58
C LEU A 525 -14.58 -24.34 -6.30
N ARG A 526 -15.44 -24.81 -5.40
CA ARG A 526 -15.06 -25.48 -4.13
C ARG A 526 -14.25 -26.76 -4.33
N ILE A 527 -14.40 -27.45 -5.44
CA ILE A 527 -13.66 -28.70 -5.72
C ILE A 527 -12.25 -28.47 -6.24
N LEU A 528 -11.87 -27.21 -6.55
CA LEU A 528 -10.54 -26.88 -7.01
C LEU A 528 -9.52 -26.98 -5.86
N PRO A 529 -8.37 -27.62 -6.07
CA PRO A 529 -7.36 -27.82 -5.02
C PRO A 529 -6.73 -26.52 -4.50
N GLU A 530 -6.78 -25.44 -5.29
CA GLU A 530 -6.28 -24.11 -4.96
C GLU A 530 -7.28 -23.25 -4.18
N VAL A 531 -8.52 -23.72 -4.03
CA VAL A 531 -9.61 -23.02 -3.37
C VAL A 531 -9.79 -23.54 -1.95
N ALA A 532 -9.82 -22.64 -0.98
CA ALA A 532 -10.19 -22.97 0.40
C ALA A 532 -11.70 -23.01 0.54
N GLU A 533 -12.36 -21.98 -0.01
CA GLU A 533 -13.82 -21.85 0.05
C GLU A 533 -14.33 -21.01 -1.13
N ALA A 534 -15.59 -21.26 -1.52
CA ALA A 534 -16.33 -20.42 -2.45
C ALA A 534 -17.73 -20.16 -1.90
N VAL A 535 -18.04 -18.91 -1.62
CA VAL A 535 -19.26 -18.46 -0.94
C VAL A 535 -20.16 -17.73 -1.94
N SER A 536 -21.45 -17.98 -1.84
CA SER A 536 -22.52 -17.23 -2.51
C SER A 536 -23.61 -16.90 -1.49
N VAL A 537 -24.67 -16.24 -1.91
CA VAL A 537 -25.82 -15.94 -1.03
C VAL A 537 -26.38 -17.20 -0.34
N ASP A 538 -26.30 -18.37 -0.97
CA ASP A 538 -26.73 -19.63 -0.36
C ASP A 538 -25.85 -20.06 0.83
N GLY A 539 -24.64 -19.56 0.95
CA GLY A 539 -23.80 -19.79 2.12
C GLY A 539 -24.37 -19.22 3.41
N PHE A 540 -25.32 -18.30 3.30
CA PHE A 540 -26.08 -17.74 4.44
C PHE A 540 -27.41 -18.44 4.69
N VAL A 541 -27.69 -19.51 3.98
CA VAL A 541 -28.85 -20.40 4.23
C VAL A 541 -28.29 -21.70 4.81
N PRO A 542 -28.49 -21.98 6.11
CA PRO A 542 -27.94 -23.17 6.74
C PRO A 542 -28.44 -24.48 6.07
N GLU A 543 -27.54 -25.46 5.98
CA GLU A 543 -27.91 -26.81 5.49
C GLU A 543 -28.56 -27.66 6.59
N ASP A 544 -29.29 -28.68 6.21
CA ASP A 544 -29.96 -29.67 7.11
C ASP A 544 -30.81 -29.02 8.22
N GLN A 545 -31.46 -27.89 7.94
CA GLN A 545 -32.21 -27.09 8.91
C GLN A 545 -33.29 -27.88 9.66
N PRO A 546 -34.10 -28.74 9.03
CA PRO A 546 -35.15 -29.43 9.76
C PRO A 546 -34.65 -30.24 10.96
N ALA A 547 -33.54 -30.94 10.80
CA ALA A 547 -32.95 -31.74 11.88
C ALA A 547 -32.32 -30.86 12.97
N LYS A 548 -31.66 -29.76 12.59
CA LYS A 548 -31.03 -28.82 13.51
C LYS A 548 -32.06 -28.01 14.28
N LEU A 549 -33.07 -27.50 13.59
CA LEU A 549 -34.16 -26.74 14.21
C LEU A 549 -34.94 -27.58 15.21
N ALA A 550 -35.24 -28.87 14.94
CA ALA A 550 -35.86 -29.74 15.90
C ALA A 550 -35.06 -29.82 17.22
N VAL A 551 -33.72 -29.96 17.11
CA VAL A 551 -32.84 -30.01 18.30
C VAL A 551 -32.82 -28.68 19.05
N VAL A 552 -32.81 -27.53 18.33
CA VAL A 552 -32.85 -26.21 18.96
C VAL A 552 -34.19 -25.94 19.62
N GLN A 553 -35.28 -26.30 18.97
CA GLN A 553 -36.63 -26.15 19.51
C GLN A 553 -36.86 -27.01 20.77
N ASP A 554 -36.40 -28.27 20.77
CA ASP A 554 -36.42 -29.12 21.97
C ASP A 554 -35.61 -28.49 23.11
N ALA A 555 -34.42 -27.94 22.80
CA ALA A 555 -33.63 -27.24 23.79
C ALA A 555 -34.32 -25.95 24.28
N ALA A 556 -34.97 -25.20 23.40
CA ALA A 556 -35.73 -24.01 23.77
C ALA A 556 -36.87 -24.33 24.73
N LEU A 557 -37.65 -25.38 24.47
CA LEU A 557 -38.72 -25.83 25.37
C LEU A 557 -38.20 -26.17 26.76
N LEU A 558 -37.06 -26.82 26.86
CA LEU A 558 -36.44 -27.21 28.14
C LEU A 558 -35.80 -26.02 28.88
N LEU A 559 -35.28 -25.04 28.16
CA LEU A 559 -34.52 -23.95 28.75
C LEU A 559 -35.32 -22.67 28.91
N ASP A 560 -36.48 -22.51 28.27
CA ASP A 560 -37.24 -21.27 28.25
C ASP A 560 -37.50 -20.72 29.66
N ALA A 561 -38.04 -21.52 30.56
CA ALA A 561 -38.30 -21.11 31.94
C ALA A 561 -36.99 -20.76 32.72
N ALA A 562 -35.85 -21.29 32.30
CA ALA A 562 -34.58 -21.01 32.95
C ALA A 562 -33.91 -19.72 32.44
N VAL A 563 -34.00 -19.42 31.12
CA VAL A 563 -33.34 -18.25 30.54
C VAL A 563 -34.29 -17.04 30.43
N ASN A 564 -35.62 -17.27 30.43
CA ASN A 564 -36.67 -16.26 30.40
C ASN A 564 -37.57 -16.40 31.65
N PRO A 565 -37.06 -16.21 32.86
CA PRO A 565 -37.85 -16.34 34.09
C PRO A 565 -39.00 -15.33 34.10
N PHE A 566 -40.17 -15.78 34.60
CA PHE A 566 -41.34 -14.90 34.73
C PHE A 566 -41.10 -13.74 35.69
N ASP A 567 -40.32 -13.98 36.77
CA ASP A 567 -39.95 -12.97 37.75
C ASP A 567 -38.45 -12.79 37.75
N VAL A 568 -38.00 -11.58 37.38
CA VAL A 568 -36.61 -11.13 37.54
C VAL A 568 -36.51 -10.45 38.91
N THR A 569 -35.63 -10.96 39.75
CA THR A 569 -35.42 -10.40 41.08
C THR A 569 -34.86 -9.01 41.01
N PRO A 570 -35.41 -8.01 41.72
CA PRO A 570 -34.88 -6.68 41.75
C PRO A 570 -33.41 -6.67 42.17
N PRO A 571 -32.57 -5.72 41.65
CA PRO A 571 -31.16 -5.60 42.02
C PRO A 571 -31.00 -5.62 43.54
N PRO A 572 -30.06 -6.42 44.10
CA PRO A 572 -29.87 -6.49 45.54
C PRO A 572 -29.30 -5.20 46.09
N SER A 573 -29.67 -4.92 47.33
CA SER A 573 -28.93 -3.98 48.14
C SER A 573 -27.51 -4.49 48.41
N ASP A 574 -26.63 -3.58 48.83
CA ASP A 574 -25.26 -3.95 49.19
C ASP A 574 -25.23 -4.97 50.33
N ALA A 575 -26.10 -4.79 51.36
CA ALA A 575 -26.23 -5.70 52.49
C ALA A 575 -26.67 -7.11 52.09
N GLU A 576 -27.63 -7.24 51.15
CA GLU A 576 -28.05 -8.53 50.62
C GLU A 576 -26.94 -9.24 49.83
N SER A 577 -26.17 -8.48 49.05
CA SER A 577 -25.01 -9.00 48.36
C SER A 577 -23.96 -9.54 49.32
N VAL A 578 -23.64 -8.77 50.39
CA VAL A 578 -22.70 -9.17 51.45
C VAL A 578 -23.18 -10.45 52.12
N THR A 579 -24.47 -10.53 52.50
CA THR A 579 -25.07 -11.71 53.18
C THR A 579 -24.95 -12.94 52.27
N ALA A 580 -25.28 -12.83 50.96
CA ALA A 580 -25.21 -13.93 50.02
C ALA A 580 -23.76 -14.42 49.78
N LEU A 581 -22.82 -13.50 49.70
CA LEU A 581 -21.38 -13.83 49.54
C LEU A 581 -20.84 -14.55 50.78
N MET A 582 -21.18 -14.10 51.97
CA MET A 582 -20.76 -14.75 53.24
C MET A 582 -21.37 -16.14 53.39
N LYS A 583 -22.63 -16.31 53.07
CA LYS A 583 -23.34 -17.62 53.07
C LYS A 583 -22.63 -18.61 52.16
N VAL A 584 -22.47 -18.28 50.88
CA VAL A 584 -21.84 -19.19 49.92
C VAL A 584 -20.37 -19.47 50.22
N ALA A 585 -19.66 -18.54 50.81
CA ALA A 585 -18.29 -18.76 51.29
C ALA A 585 -18.22 -19.81 52.39
N GLY A 586 -19.21 -19.83 53.30
CA GLY A 586 -19.41 -20.87 54.29
C GLY A 586 -19.68 -22.24 53.71
N GLU A 587 -20.60 -22.32 52.75
CA GLU A 587 -20.98 -23.55 52.05
C GLU A 587 -19.81 -24.14 51.24
N LEU A 588 -19.03 -23.28 50.53
CA LEU A 588 -17.82 -23.69 49.84
C LEU A 588 -16.77 -24.30 50.79
N ARG A 589 -16.58 -23.76 51.98
CA ARG A 589 -15.65 -24.33 52.99
C ARG A 589 -16.18 -25.68 53.51
N ALA A 590 -17.45 -25.77 53.81
CA ALA A 590 -18.09 -27.02 54.25
C ALA A 590 -17.92 -28.13 53.22
N SER A 591 -18.25 -27.84 51.96
CA SER A 591 -18.08 -28.77 50.84
C SER A 591 -16.57 -29.12 50.62
N ALA A 592 -15.65 -28.16 50.72
CA ALA A 592 -14.22 -28.44 50.62
C ALA A 592 -13.67 -29.32 51.74
N THR A 593 -14.35 -29.36 52.91
CA THR A 593 -13.98 -30.21 54.03
C THR A 593 -14.56 -31.63 53.83
N ALA A 594 -15.76 -31.70 53.35
CA ALA A 594 -16.44 -32.97 53.08
C ALA A 594 -15.87 -33.75 51.89
N HIS A 595 -15.33 -33.03 50.87
CA HIS A 595 -14.82 -33.62 49.64
C HIS A 595 -13.33 -33.23 49.42
N PRO A 596 -12.37 -33.85 50.12
CA PRO A 596 -10.97 -33.51 50.00
C PRO A 596 -10.43 -33.86 48.61
N GLY A 597 -9.51 -32.99 48.09
CA GLY A 597 -8.87 -33.13 46.77
C GLY A 597 -8.57 -31.82 46.11
N ALA A 598 -8.17 -31.86 44.85
CA ALA A 598 -7.80 -30.65 44.10
C ALA A 598 -8.92 -29.62 44.03
N ALA A 599 -10.18 -30.09 43.80
CA ALA A 599 -11.35 -29.21 43.77
C ALA A 599 -11.65 -28.53 45.10
N ALA A 600 -11.31 -29.16 46.25
CA ALA A 600 -11.41 -28.55 47.56
C ALA A 600 -10.49 -27.32 47.70
N ALA A 601 -9.32 -27.31 47.08
CA ALA A 601 -8.44 -26.13 47.08
C ALA A 601 -9.08 -24.98 46.30
N ASP A 602 -9.69 -25.23 45.15
CA ASP A 602 -10.39 -24.24 44.34
C ASP A 602 -11.61 -23.68 45.12
N ALA A 603 -12.37 -24.52 45.81
CA ALA A 603 -13.49 -24.12 46.65
C ALA A 603 -13.05 -23.20 47.82
N ARG A 604 -11.97 -23.55 48.52
CA ARG A 604 -11.42 -22.69 49.60
C ARG A 604 -10.93 -21.36 49.06
N ARG A 605 -10.30 -21.35 47.90
CA ARG A 605 -9.83 -20.12 47.27
C ARG A 605 -11.01 -19.21 46.88
N LEU A 606 -12.05 -19.73 46.29
CA LEU A 606 -13.25 -18.97 45.98
C LEU A 606 -13.95 -18.46 47.22
N ALA A 607 -14.09 -19.30 48.26
CA ALA A 607 -14.62 -18.89 49.56
C ALA A 607 -13.84 -17.72 50.14
N THR A 608 -12.53 -17.76 50.05
CA THR A 608 -11.66 -16.67 50.53
C THR A 608 -11.86 -15.40 49.73
N ALA A 609 -12.02 -15.53 48.41
CA ALA A 609 -12.25 -14.38 47.51
C ALA A 609 -13.63 -13.74 47.81
N PHE A 610 -14.67 -14.54 48.01
CA PHE A 610 -16.02 -14.04 48.39
C PHE A 610 -16.03 -13.38 49.77
N ASP A 611 -15.39 -13.95 50.77
CA ASP A 611 -15.28 -13.34 52.10
C ASP A 611 -14.53 -11.99 52.08
N ARG A 612 -13.44 -11.93 51.31
CA ARG A 612 -12.71 -10.69 51.09
C ARG A 612 -13.59 -9.63 50.44
N LEU A 613 -14.34 -10.04 49.38
CA LEU A 613 -15.25 -9.15 48.66
C LEU A 613 -16.42 -8.70 49.56
N ALA A 614 -16.97 -9.57 50.43
CA ALA A 614 -18.02 -9.23 51.40
C ALA A 614 -17.52 -8.16 52.41
N ARG A 615 -16.25 -8.23 52.82
CA ARG A 615 -15.66 -7.28 53.78
C ARG A 615 -15.08 -6.03 53.12
N ALA A 616 -14.99 -6.01 51.77
CA ALA A 616 -14.47 -4.87 51.06
C ALA A 616 -15.42 -3.67 51.07
N ALA A 617 -15.00 -2.53 50.55
CA ALA A 617 -15.86 -1.38 50.37
C ALA A 617 -16.94 -1.61 49.31
N PRO A 618 -18.09 -0.93 49.36
CA PRO A 618 -19.13 -1.05 48.33
C PRO A 618 -18.63 -0.84 46.90
N ALA A 619 -17.70 0.09 46.72
CA ALA A 619 -17.08 0.36 45.41
C ALA A 619 -16.37 -0.87 44.83
N GLU A 620 -15.74 -1.70 45.63
CA GLU A 620 -15.06 -2.91 45.19
C GLU A 620 -16.07 -3.99 44.81
N ARG A 621 -17.21 -4.07 45.49
CA ARG A 621 -18.34 -4.96 45.09
C ARG A 621 -18.96 -4.50 43.78
N THR A 622 -19.08 -3.19 43.54
CA THR A 622 -19.55 -2.66 42.26
C THR A 622 -18.60 -3.03 41.11
N LYS A 623 -17.27 -2.94 41.35
CA LYS A 623 -16.29 -3.41 40.36
C LYS A 623 -16.38 -4.91 40.10
N ALA A 624 -16.52 -5.72 41.14
CA ALA A 624 -16.70 -7.17 41.00
C ALA A 624 -18.01 -7.52 40.30
N SER A 625 -19.09 -6.76 40.58
CA SER A 625 -20.34 -6.89 39.86
C SER A 625 -20.15 -6.59 38.35
N ALA A 626 -19.52 -5.49 38.00
CA ALA A 626 -19.23 -5.16 36.61
C ALA A 626 -18.38 -6.25 35.93
N LEU A 627 -17.39 -6.79 36.63
CA LEU A 627 -16.52 -7.86 36.13
C LEU A 627 -17.27 -9.16 35.82
N LEU A 628 -18.25 -9.55 36.65
CA LEU A 628 -18.93 -10.86 36.55
C LEU A 628 -20.29 -10.77 35.89
N VAL A 629 -21.06 -9.71 36.16
CA VAL A 629 -22.48 -9.58 35.76
C VAL A 629 -22.62 -8.98 34.35
N THR A 630 -21.78 -8.04 33.97
CA THR A 630 -21.87 -7.47 32.60
C THR A 630 -21.67 -8.52 31.52
N PRO A 631 -20.60 -9.37 31.55
CA PRO A 631 -20.46 -10.44 30.57
C PRO A 631 -21.54 -11.53 30.70
N LEU A 632 -22.14 -11.75 31.89
CA LEU A 632 -23.26 -12.61 32.07
C LEU A 632 -24.47 -12.16 31.24
N GLY A 633 -24.80 -10.86 31.32
CA GLY A 633 -25.88 -10.29 30.53
C GLY A 633 -25.67 -10.54 29.02
N THR A 634 -24.49 -10.25 28.49
CA THR A 634 -24.16 -10.49 27.08
C THR A 634 -24.34 -11.97 26.70
N MET A 635 -23.87 -12.90 27.52
CA MET A 635 -24.02 -14.32 27.26
C MET A 635 -25.49 -14.75 27.29
N LEU A 636 -26.29 -14.33 28.30
CA LEU A 636 -27.70 -14.67 28.40
C LEU A 636 -28.50 -14.15 27.19
N ASP A 637 -28.23 -12.94 26.72
CA ASP A 637 -28.88 -12.37 25.55
C ASP A 637 -28.58 -13.17 24.29
N GLN A 638 -27.34 -13.63 24.13
CA GLN A 638 -26.96 -14.51 23.02
C GLN A 638 -27.61 -15.88 23.09
N ILE A 639 -27.71 -16.50 24.28
CA ILE A 639 -28.43 -17.77 24.46
C ILE A 639 -29.92 -17.59 24.10
N ARG A 640 -30.56 -16.53 24.59
CA ARG A 640 -31.96 -16.21 24.27
C ARG A 640 -32.16 -16.06 22.77
N ALA A 641 -31.30 -15.32 22.10
CA ALA A 641 -31.38 -15.15 20.66
C ALA A 641 -31.22 -16.49 19.92
N THR A 642 -30.23 -17.29 20.28
CA THR A 642 -29.93 -18.57 19.63
C THR A 642 -31.06 -19.58 19.76
N LEU A 643 -31.78 -19.58 20.89
CA LEU A 643 -32.93 -20.45 21.11
C LEU A 643 -34.19 -20.04 20.31
N GLN A 644 -34.19 -18.86 19.69
CA GLN A 644 -35.25 -18.36 18.82
C GLN A 644 -34.97 -18.59 17.33
N ALA A 645 -34.08 -19.53 16.99
CA ALA A 645 -33.74 -19.82 15.61
C ALA A 645 -34.96 -20.24 14.79
N GLU A 646 -35.10 -19.72 13.60
CA GLU A 646 -36.20 -19.92 12.67
C GLU A 646 -35.72 -20.51 11.33
N PRO A 647 -36.60 -21.07 10.50
CA PRO A 647 -36.24 -21.54 9.17
C PRO A 647 -35.76 -20.41 8.29
N VAL A 648 -34.57 -20.55 7.73
CA VAL A 648 -33.94 -19.58 6.84
C VAL A 648 -34.10 -19.99 5.39
N THR A 649 -34.55 -19.09 4.56
CA THR A 649 -34.58 -19.20 3.10
C THR A 649 -33.93 -17.99 2.48
N ARG A 650 -33.61 -18.01 1.20
CA ARG A 650 -33.12 -16.80 0.51
C ARG A 650 -34.07 -15.60 0.66
N ALA A 651 -35.41 -15.87 0.71
CA ALA A 651 -36.41 -14.81 0.83
C ALA A 651 -36.49 -14.21 2.23
N THR A 652 -36.09 -14.96 3.26
CA THR A 652 -36.08 -14.49 4.66
C THR A 652 -34.76 -13.94 5.13
N LEU A 653 -33.71 -13.95 4.26
CA LEU A 653 -32.46 -13.31 4.58
C LEU A 653 -32.67 -11.81 4.81
N PRO A 654 -32.01 -11.22 5.81
CA PRO A 654 -32.02 -9.77 6.00
C PRO A 654 -31.57 -9.02 4.74
N PRO A 655 -32.22 -7.90 4.41
CA PRO A 655 -31.87 -7.11 3.22
C PRO A 655 -30.39 -6.70 3.17
N GLU A 656 -29.77 -6.49 4.33
CA GLU A 656 -28.36 -6.13 4.45
C GLU A 656 -27.45 -7.28 3.98
N ILE A 657 -27.79 -8.53 4.33
CA ILE A 657 -27.04 -9.70 3.89
C ILE A 657 -27.37 -10.01 2.42
N ALA A 658 -28.65 -10.08 2.08
CA ALA A 658 -29.06 -10.39 0.71
C ALA A 658 -28.49 -9.38 -0.30
N GLY A 659 -28.52 -8.08 0.02
CA GLY A 659 -28.02 -7.01 -0.83
C GLY A 659 -26.49 -7.00 -1.00
N ASP A 660 -25.74 -7.67 -0.13
CA ASP A 660 -24.28 -7.83 -0.29
C ASP A 660 -23.92 -8.91 -1.31
N TRP A 661 -24.85 -9.81 -1.60
CA TRP A 661 -24.63 -10.99 -2.45
C TRP A 661 -25.50 -11.03 -3.70
N VAL A 662 -26.61 -10.28 -3.71
CA VAL A 662 -27.50 -10.17 -4.87
C VAL A 662 -27.73 -8.70 -5.16
N SER A 663 -27.32 -8.27 -6.34
CA SER A 663 -27.46 -6.88 -6.79
C SER A 663 -28.92 -6.56 -7.17
N LYS A 664 -29.23 -5.27 -7.28
CA LYS A 664 -30.59 -4.79 -7.62
C LYS A 664 -31.10 -5.29 -8.97
N ASP A 665 -30.21 -5.62 -9.89
CA ASP A 665 -30.55 -6.19 -11.23
C ASP A 665 -30.60 -7.71 -11.25
N GLY A 666 -30.50 -8.37 -10.07
CA GLY A 666 -30.63 -9.81 -9.91
C GLY A 666 -29.34 -10.62 -10.13
N ARG A 667 -28.22 -9.97 -10.49
CA ARG A 667 -26.92 -10.66 -10.56
C ARG A 667 -26.44 -11.02 -9.17
N ALA A 668 -25.74 -12.14 -9.05
CA ALA A 668 -25.28 -12.64 -7.76
C ALA A 668 -23.76 -12.77 -7.72
N LEU A 669 -23.21 -12.51 -6.54
CA LEU A 669 -21.78 -12.59 -6.26
C LEU A 669 -21.38 -14.00 -5.85
N VAL A 670 -20.25 -14.48 -6.35
CA VAL A 670 -19.50 -15.61 -5.80
C VAL A 670 -18.13 -15.10 -5.37
N GLN A 671 -17.82 -15.22 -4.10
CA GLN A 671 -16.51 -14.88 -3.55
C GLN A 671 -15.71 -16.14 -3.28
N VAL A 672 -14.47 -16.18 -3.77
CA VAL A 672 -13.61 -17.37 -3.74
C VAL A 672 -12.36 -17.06 -2.93
N PHE A 673 -12.06 -17.92 -1.98
CA PHE A 673 -10.93 -17.77 -1.07
C PHE A 673 -9.77 -18.69 -1.47
N PRO A 674 -8.51 -18.19 -1.46
CA PRO A 674 -7.35 -19.01 -1.80
C PRO A 674 -7.00 -20.00 -0.70
N LYS A 675 -6.51 -21.16 -1.08
CA LYS A 675 -5.94 -22.14 -0.15
C LYS A 675 -4.44 -21.91 0.02
N GLY A 676 -3.99 -21.81 1.25
CA GLY A 676 -2.60 -21.60 1.60
C GLY A 676 -2.26 -20.15 1.92
N ASN A 677 -0.96 -19.80 1.87
CA ASN A 677 -0.52 -18.45 2.18
C ASN A 677 -0.86 -17.49 1.03
N SER A 678 -1.89 -16.68 1.23
CA SER A 678 -2.36 -15.71 0.23
C SER A 678 -1.44 -14.49 0.04
N ASN A 679 -0.31 -14.40 0.76
CA ASN A 679 0.73 -13.40 0.51
C ASN A 679 1.86 -13.94 -0.40
N ASP A 680 1.80 -15.20 -0.82
CA ASP A 680 2.75 -15.82 -1.75
C ASP A 680 2.28 -15.65 -3.20
N ASN A 681 3.08 -14.97 -4.00
CA ASN A 681 2.82 -14.75 -5.43
C ASN A 681 2.65 -16.06 -6.23
N ALA A 682 3.30 -17.15 -5.84
CA ALA A 682 3.15 -18.42 -6.53
C ALA A 682 1.81 -19.09 -6.19
N VAL A 683 1.36 -18.96 -4.94
CA VAL A 683 0.02 -19.41 -4.53
C VAL A 683 -1.06 -18.62 -5.27
N LEU A 684 -0.96 -17.29 -5.27
CA LEU A 684 -1.92 -16.43 -5.94
C LEU A 684 -1.99 -16.69 -7.46
N ARG A 685 -0.86 -16.92 -8.13
CA ARG A 685 -0.84 -17.24 -9.56
C ARG A 685 -1.58 -18.54 -9.87
N ARG A 686 -1.34 -19.60 -9.10
CA ARG A 686 -2.05 -20.89 -9.29
C ARG A 686 -3.54 -20.74 -9.04
N PHE A 687 -3.90 -20.08 -7.95
CA PHE A 687 -5.28 -19.79 -7.57
C PHE A 687 -6.02 -19.02 -8.66
N THR A 688 -5.48 -17.89 -9.12
CA THR A 688 -6.08 -17.08 -10.19
C THR A 688 -6.24 -17.86 -11.48
N LYS A 689 -5.22 -18.63 -11.86
CA LYS A 689 -5.27 -19.47 -13.06
C LYS A 689 -6.36 -20.55 -12.99
N ALA A 690 -6.47 -21.22 -11.83
CA ALA A 690 -7.47 -22.28 -11.63
C ALA A 690 -8.90 -21.71 -11.63
N VAL A 691 -9.13 -20.60 -10.92
CA VAL A 691 -10.47 -19.98 -10.89
C VAL A 691 -10.87 -19.43 -12.25
N ARG A 692 -9.97 -18.75 -12.98
CA ARG A 692 -10.26 -18.19 -14.30
C ARG A 692 -10.48 -19.26 -15.39
N ALA A 693 -9.94 -20.44 -15.23
CA ALA A 693 -10.24 -21.56 -16.13
C ALA A 693 -11.72 -21.99 -16.03
N VAL A 694 -12.35 -21.80 -14.87
CA VAL A 694 -13.78 -22.11 -14.64
C VAL A 694 -14.65 -20.87 -14.88
N ALA A 695 -14.16 -19.69 -14.48
CA ALA A 695 -14.87 -18.42 -14.55
C ALA A 695 -13.98 -17.33 -15.21
N PRO A 696 -13.96 -17.21 -16.53
CA PRO A 696 -13.10 -16.25 -17.25
C PRO A 696 -13.34 -14.78 -16.92
N THR A 697 -14.54 -14.43 -16.45
CA THR A 697 -14.94 -13.08 -16.04
C THR A 697 -14.61 -12.77 -14.59
N ALA A 698 -13.87 -13.65 -13.92
CA ALA A 698 -13.44 -13.46 -12.54
C ALA A 698 -12.68 -12.13 -12.35
N SER A 699 -12.93 -11.45 -11.24
CA SER A 699 -12.34 -10.18 -10.82
C SER A 699 -11.86 -10.28 -9.37
N GLY A 700 -11.39 -9.19 -8.81
CA GLY A 700 -10.88 -9.12 -7.44
C GLY A 700 -9.38 -8.93 -7.39
N LEU A 701 -8.84 -8.63 -6.20
CA LEU A 701 -7.46 -8.18 -6.02
C LEU A 701 -6.40 -9.09 -6.66
N PRO A 702 -6.45 -10.44 -6.53
CA PRO A 702 -5.45 -11.31 -7.16
C PRO A 702 -5.50 -11.30 -8.70
N VAL A 703 -6.68 -11.12 -9.28
CA VAL A 703 -6.85 -11.02 -10.74
C VAL A 703 -6.37 -9.65 -11.19
N ALA A 704 -6.87 -8.59 -10.57
CA ALA A 704 -6.55 -7.22 -10.93
C ALA A 704 -5.04 -6.95 -10.86
N THR A 705 -4.36 -7.38 -9.81
CA THR A 705 -2.92 -7.16 -9.64
C THR A 705 -2.07 -7.91 -10.66
N GLN A 706 -2.45 -9.15 -11.01
CA GLN A 706 -1.73 -9.93 -12.02
C GLN A 706 -1.96 -9.40 -13.44
N GLU A 707 -3.19 -9.06 -13.77
CA GLU A 707 -3.55 -8.48 -15.08
C GLU A 707 -2.96 -7.06 -15.24
N ALA A 708 -2.99 -6.26 -14.15
CA ALA A 708 -2.32 -4.96 -14.13
C ALA A 708 -0.81 -5.10 -14.37
N ALA A 709 -0.18 -6.08 -13.71
CA ALA A 709 1.25 -6.37 -13.95
C ALA A 709 1.52 -6.73 -15.42
N GLY A 710 0.68 -7.57 -16.01
CA GLY A 710 0.77 -7.90 -17.44
C GLY A 710 0.59 -6.67 -18.33
N THR A 711 -0.43 -5.85 -18.06
CA THR A 711 -0.72 -4.61 -18.76
C THR A 711 0.45 -3.63 -18.68
N VAL A 712 0.97 -3.41 -17.45
CA VAL A 712 2.11 -2.53 -17.22
C VAL A 712 3.36 -3.04 -17.92
N ALA A 713 3.71 -4.32 -17.73
CA ALA A 713 4.88 -4.90 -18.40
C ALA A 713 4.80 -4.78 -19.91
N TRP A 714 3.63 -5.04 -20.50
CA TRP A 714 3.41 -4.90 -21.94
C TRP A 714 3.52 -3.44 -22.40
N ALA A 715 2.94 -2.49 -21.64
CA ALA A 715 3.05 -1.06 -21.93
C ALA A 715 4.53 -0.60 -21.99
N PHE A 716 5.39 -1.12 -21.11
CA PHE A 716 6.82 -0.82 -21.15
C PHE A 716 7.54 -1.44 -22.32
N VAL A 717 7.18 -2.67 -22.73
CA VAL A 717 7.73 -3.31 -23.94
C VAL A 717 7.30 -2.54 -25.19
N GLU A 718 6.03 -2.23 -25.31
CA GLU A 718 5.48 -1.45 -26.42
C GLU A 718 6.12 -0.08 -26.53
N ALA A 719 6.13 0.67 -25.43
CA ALA A 719 6.77 1.98 -25.38
C ALA A 719 8.27 1.90 -25.65
N GLY A 720 8.98 0.89 -25.14
CA GLY A 720 10.40 0.68 -25.40
C GLY A 720 10.70 0.45 -26.88
N ILE A 721 9.91 -0.38 -27.56
CA ILE A 721 10.04 -0.62 -29.00
C ILE A 721 9.73 0.67 -29.76
N LEU A 722 8.64 1.34 -29.43
CA LEU A 722 8.24 2.58 -30.08
C LEU A 722 9.27 3.71 -29.87
N ALA A 723 9.80 3.86 -28.66
CA ALA A 723 10.86 4.80 -28.36
C ALA A 723 12.12 4.51 -29.19
N LEU A 724 12.51 3.23 -29.26
CA LEU A 724 13.68 2.83 -30.07
C LEU A 724 13.47 3.19 -31.53
N VAL A 725 12.29 2.95 -32.09
CA VAL A 725 11.96 3.29 -33.50
C VAL A 725 11.95 4.81 -33.71
N LEU A 726 11.25 5.55 -32.85
CA LEU A 726 11.11 7.00 -32.98
C LEU A 726 12.46 7.72 -32.84
N VAL A 727 13.24 7.32 -31.82
CA VAL A 727 14.57 7.91 -31.57
C VAL A 727 15.55 7.51 -32.66
N SER A 728 15.52 6.25 -33.13
CA SER A 728 16.33 5.82 -34.31
C SER A 728 15.99 6.65 -35.53
N GLY A 729 14.71 6.89 -35.79
CA GLY A 729 14.25 7.73 -36.91
C GLY A 729 14.75 9.17 -36.79
N LEU A 730 14.62 9.77 -35.58
CA LEU A 730 15.13 11.12 -35.31
C LEU A 730 16.66 11.23 -35.53
N LEU A 731 17.39 10.26 -34.94
CA LEU A 731 18.85 10.19 -35.09
C LEU A 731 19.23 10.01 -36.57
N PHE A 732 18.57 9.16 -37.30
CA PHE A 732 18.85 8.91 -38.71
C PHE A 732 18.60 10.16 -39.59
N VAL A 733 17.52 10.89 -39.34
CA VAL A 733 17.21 12.13 -40.06
C VAL A 733 18.33 13.19 -39.85
N VAL A 734 18.91 13.26 -38.62
CA VAL A 734 19.93 14.24 -38.29
C VAL A 734 21.32 13.77 -38.65
N LEU A 735 21.69 12.55 -38.30
CA LEU A 735 23.04 12.01 -38.52
C LEU A 735 23.23 11.51 -39.97
N ARG A 736 22.16 11.01 -40.61
CA ARG A 736 22.15 10.46 -41.97
C ARG A 736 23.16 9.31 -42.21
N ASP A 737 23.48 8.61 -41.13
CA ASP A 737 24.39 7.47 -41.15
C ASP A 737 23.90 6.43 -40.16
N ALA A 738 23.52 5.23 -40.64
CA ALA A 738 23.01 4.16 -39.79
C ALA A 738 24.04 3.64 -38.78
N LYS A 739 25.35 3.74 -39.09
CA LYS A 739 26.38 3.33 -38.14
C LYS A 739 26.47 4.30 -36.97
N GLU A 740 26.34 5.60 -37.22
CA GLU A 740 26.33 6.61 -36.16
C GLU A 740 25.09 6.45 -35.25
N VAL A 741 23.93 6.12 -35.83
CA VAL A 741 22.74 5.78 -35.08
C VAL A 741 22.99 4.54 -34.19
N ALA A 742 23.57 3.48 -34.75
CA ALA A 742 23.92 2.27 -34.01
C ALA A 742 24.95 2.56 -32.89
N PHE A 743 25.93 3.42 -33.13
CA PHE A 743 26.90 3.80 -32.13
C PHE A 743 26.28 4.58 -30.96
N THR A 744 25.26 5.40 -31.25
CA THR A 744 24.50 6.10 -30.20
C THR A 744 23.63 5.18 -29.38
N LEU A 745 22.95 4.19 -30.01
CA LEU A 745 21.94 3.36 -29.33
C LEU A 745 22.50 2.09 -28.69
N ALA A 746 23.59 1.52 -29.26
CA ALA A 746 24.15 0.28 -28.72
C ALA A 746 24.59 0.41 -27.23
N PRO A 747 25.24 1.51 -26.79
CA PRO A 747 25.58 1.70 -25.38
C PRO A 747 24.34 1.81 -24.48
N VAL A 748 23.26 2.43 -24.96
CA VAL A 748 22.00 2.56 -24.21
C VAL A 748 21.35 1.21 -24.01
N VAL A 749 21.24 0.42 -25.07
CA VAL A 749 20.70 -0.95 -25.03
C VAL A 749 21.55 -1.82 -24.09
N LEU A 750 22.87 -1.72 -24.20
CA LEU A 750 23.80 -2.43 -23.31
C LEU A 750 23.57 -2.04 -21.85
N SER A 751 23.47 -0.75 -21.52
CA SER A 751 23.23 -0.30 -20.15
C SER A 751 21.89 -0.80 -19.58
N GLY A 752 20.87 -0.95 -20.43
CA GLY A 752 19.58 -1.56 -20.07
C GLY A 752 19.73 -3.03 -19.67
N PHE A 753 20.43 -3.83 -20.49
CA PHE A 753 20.70 -5.23 -20.17
C PHE A 753 21.57 -5.40 -18.91
N LEU A 754 22.60 -4.57 -18.74
CA LEU A 754 23.45 -4.58 -17.56
C LEU A 754 22.66 -4.22 -16.29
N THR A 755 21.72 -3.30 -16.41
CA THR A 755 20.82 -2.95 -15.30
C THR A 755 19.93 -4.13 -14.92
N LEU A 756 19.28 -4.78 -15.89
CA LEU A 756 18.45 -5.96 -15.64
C LEU A 756 19.25 -7.11 -15.04
N GLY A 757 20.43 -7.38 -15.60
CA GLY A 757 21.35 -8.39 -15.06
C GLY A 757 21.79 -8.07 -13.62
N SER A 758 22.05 -6.79 -13.33
CA SER A 758 22.39 -6.35 -11.98
C SER A 758 21.21 -6.55 -11.01
N CYS A 759 19.98 -6.27 -11.44
CA CYS A 759 18.78 -6.51 -10.62
C CYS A 759 18.65 -7.99 -10.22
N VAL A 760 18.90 -8.91 -11.15
CA VAL A 760 18.91 -10.35 -10.85
C VAL A 760 20.01 -10.71 -9.84
N LEU A 761 21.24 -10.22 -10.06
CA LEU A 761 22.39 -10.53 -9.20
C LEU A 761 22.23 -10.02 -7.76
N ILE A 762 21.57 -8.89 -7.56
CA ILE A 762 21.33 -8.32 -6.22
C ILE A 762 20.00 -8.77 -5.62
N GLY A 763 19.23 -9.63 -6.31
CA GLY A 763 17.93 -10.11 -5.85
C GLY A 763 16.86 -9.01 -5.77
N GLN A 764 16.95 -7.98 -6.62
CA GLN A 764 15.96 -6.90 -6.68
C GLN A 764 14.88 -7.23 -7.72
N PRO A 765 13.64 -7.59 -7.31
CA PRO A 765 12.57 -7.82 -8.27
C PRO A 765 12.14 -6.52 -8.93
N ILE A 766 11.69 -6.64 -10.18
CA ILE A 766 10.97 -5.56 -10.86
C ILE A 766 9.55 -5.50 -10.31
N ASN A 767 9.03 -4.30 -10.12
CA ASN A 767 7.68 -4.05 -9.61
C ASN A 767 7.07 -2.79 -10.24
N PHE A 768 5.82 -2.48 -9.91
CA PHE A 768 5.09 -1.35 -10.46
C PHE A 768 5.79 0.02 -10.26
N ALA A 769 6.51 0.19 -9.15
CA ALA A 769 7.17 1.45 -8.84
C ALA A 769 8.51 1.59 -9.57
N ASN A 770 9.32 0.54 -9.60
CA ASN A 770 10.70 0.63 -10.08
C ASN A 770 10.86 0.38 -11.58
N ILE A 771 9.87 -0.21 -12.26
CA ILE A 771 9.89 -0.45 -13.71
C ILE A 771 10.01 0.85 -14.51
N ILE A 772 9.55 1.98 -13.94
CA ILE A 772 9.66 3.33 -14.51
C ILE A 772 11.12 3.73 -14.76
N ALA A 773 12.09 3.12 -14.07
CA ALA A 773 13.51 3.41 -14.27
C ALA A 773 14.01 3.13 -15.68
N PHE A 774 13.44 2.16 -16.42
CA PHE A 774 13.93 1.76 -17.73
C PHE A 774 13.67 2.80 -18.86
N PRO A 775 12.47 3.35 -19.02
CA PRO A 775 12.28 4.42 -19.99
C PRO A 775 13.03 5.71 -19.63
N LEU A 776 13.18 5.98 -18.34
CA LEU A 776 14.02 7.06 -17.85
C LEU A 776 15.47 6.89 -18.24
N LEU A 777 16.02 5.69 -18.04
CA LEU A 777 17.34 5.30 -18.49
C LEU A 777 17.52 5.54 -20.00
N PHE A 778 16.53 5.13 -20.80
CA PHE A 778 16.61 5.28 -22.25
C PHE A 778 16.69 6.76 -22.64
N GLY A 779 15.82 7.62 -22.06
CA GLY A 779 15.81 9.05 -22.34
C GLY A 779 17.11 9.76 -21.92
N VAL A 780 17.56 9.56 -20.69
CA VAL A 780 18.80 10.16 -20.15
C VAL A 780 20.03 9.60 -20.85
N GLY A 781 20.04 8.27 -21.03
CA GLY A 781 21.17 7.58 -21.65
C GLY A 781 21.46 8.04 -23.06
N VAL A 782 20.43 8.11 -23.90
CA VAL A 782 20.58 8.56 -25.28
C VAL A 782 21.21 9.95 -25.38
N ALA A 783 20.87 10.87 -24.47
CA ALA A 783 21.41 12.22 -24.48
C ALA A 783 22.92 12.23 -24.28
N PHE A 784 23.46 11.47 -23.34
CA PHE A 784 24.93 11.40 -23.11
C PHE A 784 25.69 10.87 -24.33
N HIS A 785 25.15 9.84 -24.95
CA HIS A 785 25.76 9.22 -26.12
C HIS A 785 25.70 10.13 -27.36
N ILE A 786 24.61 10.89 -27.55
CA ILE A 786 24.51 11.89 -28.59
C ILE A 786 25.67 12.88 -28.51
N TYR A 787 26.01 13.36 -27.32
CA TYR A 787 27.09 14.33 -27.14
C TYR A 787 28.45 13.78 -27.58
N PHE A 788 28.75 12.53 -27.23
CA PHE A 788 30.01 11.87 -27.61
C PHE A 788 30.07 11.58 -29.12
N VAL A 789 29.02 11.03 -29.71
CA VAL A 789 28.98 10.75 -31.15
C VAL A 789 29.10 12.04 -31.97
N MET A 790 28.43 13.12 -31.56
CA MET A 790 28.54 14.41 -32.26
C MET A 790 29.94 15.00 -32.14
N ALA A 791 30.59 14.96 -30.98
CA ALA A 791 31.95 15.42 -30.80
C ALA A 791 32.94 14.60 -31.63
N TRP A 792 32.81 13.29 -31.65
CA TRP A 792 33.62 12.39 -32.49
C TRP A 792 33.45 12.69 -33.97
N ARG A 793 32.23 12.94 -34.43
CA ARG A 793 31.92 13.35 -35.80
C ARG A 793 32.58 14.68 -36.19
N ASP A 794 32.64 15.61 -35.23
CA ASP A 794 33.30 16.91 -35.42
C ASP A 794 34.85 16.84 -35.35
N GLY A 795 35.40 15.63 -35.12
CA GLY A 795 36.84 15.36 -35.18
C GLY A 795 37.56 15.42 -33.83
N ALA A 796 36.85 15.34 -32.70
CA ALA A 796 37.47 15.30 -31.39
C ALA A 796 38.24 13.98 -31.18
N THR A 797 39.48 14.07 -30.70
CA THR A 797 40.39 12.92 -30.49
C THR A 797 40.44 12.46 -29.06
N ASP A 798 40.50 13.39 -28.12
CA ASP A 798 40.71 13.12 -26.69
C ASP A 798 39.39 13.28 -25.92
N LEU A 799 38.43 12.40 -26.21
CA LEU A 799 37.05 12.54 -25.73
C LEU A 799 36.98 12.61 -24.20
N LEU A 800 37.69 11.73 -23.48
CA LEU A 800 37.66 11.66 -22.02
C LEU A 800 38.35 12.85 -21.33
N GLN A 801 39.33 13.50 -22.02
CA GLN A 801 40.01 14.65 -21.47
C GLN A 801 39.28 15.98 -21.73
N SER A 802 38.24 15.93 -22.56
CA SER A 802 37.51 17.11 -23.02
C SER A 802 36.59 17.72 -21.93
N SER A 803 36.20 18.96 -22.14
CA SER A 803 35.15 19.61 -21.36
C SER A 803 33.81 18.89 -21.46
N LEU A 804 33.58 18.15 -22.55
CA LEU A 804 32.40 17.35 -22.77
C LEU A 804 32.27 16.17 -21.76
N ALA A 805 33.36 15.39 -21.59
CA ALA A 805 33.39 14.31 -20.61
C ALA A 805 33.12 14.83 -19.19
N ARG A 806 33.67 16.02 -18.88
CA ARG A 806 33.37 16.69 -17.61
C ARG A 806 31.88 17.02 -17.48
N ALA A 807 31.30 17.60 -18.53
CA ALA A 807 29.86 17.93 -18.51
C ALA A 807 28.99 16.68 -18.34
N VAL A 808 29.26 15.61 -19.08
CA VAL A 808 28.51 14.33 -18.97
C VAL A 808 28.68 13.71 -17.59
N LEU A 809 29.90 13.67 -17.02
CA LEU A 809 30.12 13.12 -15.68
C LEU A 809 29.33 13.88 -14.61
N PHE A 810 29.44 15.22 -14.60
CA PHE A 810 28.71 16.00 -13.59
C PHE A 810 27.21 16.07 -13.83
N SER A 811 26.77 15.98 -15.08
CA SER A 811 25.35 15.81 -15.39
C SER A 811 24.82 14.49 -14.86
N ALA A 812 25.54 13.38 -15.09
CA ALA A 812 25.19 12.08 -14.54
C ALA A 812 25.18 12.09 -12.99
N LEU A 813 26.17 12.74 -12.35
CA LEU A 813 26.21 12.88 -10.90
C LEU A 813 25.05 13.74 -10.36
N ALA A 814 24.67 14.82 -11.04
CA ALA A 814 23.55 15.66 -10.64
C ALA A 814 22.21 14.90 -10.77
N THR A 815 22.01 14.23 -11.90
CA THR A 815 20.84 13.35 -12.11
C THR A 815 20.84 12.20 -11.12
N GLY A 816 22.01 11.61 -10.86
CA GLY A 816 22.20 10.56 -9.86
C GLY A 816 21.89 11.04 -8.45
N SER A 817 22.23 12.27 -8.08
CA SER A 817 21.86 12.81 -6.77
C SER A 817 20.35 13.01 -6.63
N ALA A 818 19.68 13.43 -7.70
CA ALA A 818 18.23 13.57 -7.72
C ALA A 818 17.52 12.19 -7.53
N PHE A 819 17.91 11.19 -8.30
CA PHE A 819 17.32 9.86 -8.23
C PHE A 819 17.80 9.04 -7.02
N GLY A 820 19.08 9.19 -6.65
CA GLY A 820 19.66 8.50 -5.50
C GLY A 820 19.06 8.95 -4.18
N SER A 821 18.56 10.18 -4.08
CA SER A 821 17.85 10.65 -2.90
C SER A 821 16.57 9.85 -2.64
N LEU A 822 15.90 9.34 -3.68
CA LEU A 822 14.73 8.50 -3.56
C LEU A 822 15.04 7.17 -2.87
N TRP A 823 16.26 6.66 -2.94
CA TRP A 823 16.70 5.46 -2.22
C TRP A 823 16.66 5.63 -0.70
N LEU A 824 16.72 6.87 -0.20
CA LEU A 824 16.63 7.20 1.22
C LEU A 824 15.18 7.22 1.73
N SER A 825 14.18 7.04 0.86
CA SER A 825 12.77 7.00 1.24
C SER A 825 12.47 5.76 2.10
N HIS A 826 11.65 5.92 3.12
CA HIS A 826 11.12 4.80 3.90
C HIS A 826 10.07 3.99 3.13
N HIS A 827 9.49 4.54 2.06
CA HIS A 827 8.55 3.82 1.21
C HIS A 827 9.31 2.82 0.31
N PRO A 828 9.09 1.49 0.46
CA PRO A 828 9.87 0.46 -0.24
C PRO A 828 9.81 0.57 -1.77
N GLY A 829 8.64 0.95 -2.32
CA GLY A 829 8.47 1.17 -3.76
C GLY A 829 9.38 2.29 -4.27
N THR A 830 9.36 3.46 -3.63
CA THR A 830 10.18 4.63 -3.97
C THR A 830 11.67 4.33 -3.80
N ALA A 831 12.05 3.69 -2.69
CA ALA A 831 13.44 3.29 -2.43
C ALA A 831 13.95 2.32 -3.51
N SER A 832 13.15 1.34 -3.92
CA SER A 832 13.49 0.39 -4.99
C SER A 832 13.66 1.08 -6.34
N MET A 833 12.82 2.07 -6.65
CA MET A 833 12.93 2.89 -7.85
C MET A 833 14.23 3.68 -7.85
N GLY A 834 14.55 4.40 -6.77
CA GLY A 834 15.80 5.14 -6.61
C GLY A 834 17.02 4.24 -6.78
N LYS A 835 16.99 3.04 -6.22
CA LYS A 835 18.06 2.04 -6.32
C LYS A 835 18.30 1.61 -7.78
N ILE A 836 17.24 1.25 -8.51
CA ILE A 836 17.38 0.82 -9.91
C ILE A 836 17.83 1.99 -10.79
N LEU A 837 17.32 3.21 -10.56
CA LEU A 837 17.74 4.39 -11.27
C LEU A 837 19.24 4.69 -11.07
N MET A 838 19.76 4.55 -9.86
CA MET A 838 21.19 4.71 -9.58
C MET A 838 22.03 3.66 -10.30
N ILE A 839 21.61 2.38 -10.27
CA ILE A 839 22.32 1.30 -10.98
C ILE A 839 22.30 1.55 -12.48
N SER A 840 21.17 1.92 -13.02
CA SER A 840 20.99 2.18 -14.45
C SER A 840 21.83 3.37 -14.92
N LEU A 841 21.88 4.44 -14.13
CA LEU A 841 22.68 5.61 -14.43
C LEU A 841 24.19 5.32 -14.33
N ALA A 842 24.61 4.52 -13.33
CA ALA A 842 25.99 4.08 -13.21
C ALA A 842 26.43 3.28 -14.45
N TRP A 843 25.61 2.34 -14.92
CA TRP A 843 25.89 1.59 -16.15
C TRP A 843 25.87 2.48 -17.39
N THR A 844 24.94 3.42 -17.48
CA THR A 844 24.90 4.40 -18.57
C THR A 844 26.17 5.23 -18.60
N LEU A 845 26.65 5.70 -17.45
CA LEU A 845 27.89 6.46 -17.34
C LEU A 845 29.10 5.62 -17.71
N VAL A 846 29.17 4.36 -17.28
CA VAL A 846 30.23 3.43 -17.68
C VAL A 846 30.21 3.20 -19.20
N CYS A 847 29.02 3.01 -19.78
CA CYS A 847 28.87 2.87 -21.22
C CYS A 847 29.29 4.13 -21.96
N ALA A 848 28.93 5.32 -21.46
CA ALA A 848 29.28 6.58 -22.11
C ALA A 848 30.80 6.93 -22.01
N LEU A 849 31.42 6.63 -20.86
CA LEU A 849 32.82 7.01 -20.62
C LEU A 849 33.84 5.92 -21.02
N ILE A 850 33.45 4.66 -21.12
CA ILE A 850 34.38 3.54 -21.38
C ILE A 850 33.99 2.80 -22.68
N PHE A 851 32.76 2.34 -22.80
CA PHE A 851 32.35 1.56 -23.96
C PHE A 851 32.25 2.39 -25.23
N GLU A 852 31.64 3.56 -25.16
CA GLU A 852 31.40 4.37 -26.33
C GLU A 852 32.72 4.92 -26.96
N PRO A 853 33.69 5.47 -26.23
CA PRO A 853 35.00 5.82 -26.80
C PRO A 853 35.71 4.63 -27.43
N ALA A 854 35.63 3.44 -26.81
CA ALA A 854 36.13 2.20 -27.41
C ALA A 854 35.36 1.80 -28.67
N LEU A 855 34.07 2.01 -28.73
CA LEU A 855 33.20 1.71 -29.86
C LEU A 855 33.43 2.64 -31.04
N LEU A 856 33.55 3.95 -30.78
CA LEU A 856 33.79 5.00 -31.78
C LEU A 856 35.16 4.85 -32.46
N GLY A 857 36.21 4.62 -31.65
CA GLY A 857 37.58 4.54 -32.14
C GLY A 857 38.13 5.88 -32.70
N PRO A 858 39.13 5.86 -33.61
CA PRO A 858 39.74 7.09 -34.11
C PRO A 858 38.70 7.98 -34.82
N PRO A 859 38.88 9.33 -34.74
CA PRO A 859 37.93 10.25 -35.33
C PRO A 859 37.85 10.08 -36.85
N ARG A 860 36.70 10.42 -37.37
CA ARG A 860 36.45 10.39 -38.82
C ARG A 860 37.39 11.39 -39.49
N ALA A 861 38.20 10.94 -40.46
CA ALA A 861 38.96 11.83 -41.28
C ALA A 861 38.01 12.86 -41.93
N LYS A 862 38.23 14.14 -41.72
CA LYS A 862 37.46 15.19 -42.40
C LYS A 862 37.50 14.89 -43.90
N LYS A 863 36.36 14.58 -44.50
CA LYS A 863 36.24 14.65 -45.95
C LYS A 863 36.56 16.09 -46.34
N ALA A 864 37.70 16.27 -47.02
CA ALA A 864 38.15 17.54 -47.56
C ALA A 864 37.07 18.15 -48.46
#